data_c36dc4533d40e551f814178a34e22821
#
_entry.id   c36dc4533d40e551f814178a34e22821
#
_cell.length_a   1.000
_cell.length_b   1.000
_cell.length_c   1.000
_cell.angle_alpha   90.00
_cell.angle_beta   90.00
_cell.angle_gamma   90.00
#
_symmetry.space_group_name_H-M   'P 1'
#
loop_
_entity.id
_entity.type
_entity.pdbx_description
1 polymer ?
#
loop_
_entity_poly.entity_id
_entity_poly.type
_entity_poly.pdbx_seq_one_letter_code
_entity_poly.pdbx_strand_id
1 'polypeptide(L)'
;MKERYDELIKLIEKANVEYYTLDNPSVTDREYDNWMSELLDIEEKYPELKRKDSPSEKIGGEVIGEFQKVTHKHPMFSIADVFNEAEIVAFDERIRKEFPNPSYVCELKIDGLAVSLTYEKGIFKSAATRGNGTIGEDITHNVKTIKTIPLRLTEPVDIELRGEIYMPKKSFEKLNEERAKNGEPLFQNPRNAAAGSIRQLDSSIAKSRNLDAFLYHVPETKRQTHYEALMDLKHLGFIVNPNIRLVHNVNEILDYIEEWTEKRDSLPYEIDGIVIKVNDIHMQKELGNTAKYPKWVIAYKFPAEEVKSKLTDIVCTVGRTGLITPNAVFEPIKIMGSTVRRATLHNREYIKDKGLLIGDTILVRKAGDVIPEVVGPVINERTGNEKEFIMPDTCPICNAKLIPTLSGIDLKCPNDKCPARNIESLIHYTDRKAMNIDGLGERIIEDFYNMGIITKLIDIYNLKDRREELIELEGFGPKSVDNLLDSIEKSKHNSLEKFLFAIGIKGIGEKNAKLIAKKYLTLDNLANASFEELNNIPDIGPILAKSITEFFKNEDNMKVIEDLKNVNVNMTYLGKKTNESSFLNGKRIVVTGTLENYTRDQIQEIIEENGGLWSSSVTKKTSAVLVGTNPGSKYNKAKELNIPIWSEQDFQKMLEEA
;
A
#
# COMPACT_ATOMS: atom_id res chain seq x y z
N MET A 1 -34.14 34.29 11.81
CA MET A 1 -32.71 34.08 11.53
C MET A 1 -32.42 32.59 11.24
N LYS A 2 -32.76 31.67 12.15
CA LYS A 2 -32.57 30.24 11.96
C LYS A 2 -33.21 29.70 10.67
N GLU A 3 -34.45 30.09 10.37
CA GLU A 3 -35.13 29.69 9.15
C GLU A 3 -34.37 30.14 7.88
N ARG A 4 -33.85 31.40 7.90
CA ARG A 4 -33.05 31.90 6.77
C ARG A 4 -31.72 31.19 6.64
N TYR A 5 -31.08 30.84 7.76
CA TYR A 5 -29.86 30.02 7.78
C TYR A 5 -30.08 28.64 7.15
N ASP A 6 -31.16 27.96 7.57
CA ASP A 6 -31.51 26.63 7.01
C ASP A 6 -31.92 26.70 5.52
N GLU A 7 -32.53 27.81 5.09
CA GLU A 7 -32.86 28.07 3.68
C GLU A 7 -31.58 28.27 2.85
N LEU A 8 -30.64 29.10 3.32
CA LEU A 8 -29.36 29.33 2.63
C LEU A 8 -28.56 28.04 2.45
N ILE A 9 -28.49 27.20 3.48
CA ILE A 9 -27.82 25.90 3.36
C ILE A 9 -28.45 25.07 2.24
N LYS A 10 -29.79 24.97 2.19
CA LYS A 10 -30.48 24.22 1.12
C LYS A 10 -30.23 24.78 -0.28
N LEU A 11 -30.24 26.11 -0.42
CA LEU A 11 -29.99 26.77 -1.69
C LEU A 11 -28.55 26.51 -2.18
N ILE A 12 -27.56 26.64 -1.28
CA ILE A 12 -26.15 26.42 -1.60
C ILE A 12 -25.87 24.94 -1.89
N GLU A 13 -26.45 24.01 -1.11
CA GLU A 13 -26.32 22.57 -1.35
C GLU A 13 -26.92 22.17 -2.71
N LYS A 14 -28.11 22.69 -3.03
CA LYS A 14 -28.75 22.46 -4.32
C LYS A 14 -27.88 22.99 -5.48
N ALA A 15 -27.41 24.23 -5.38
CA ALA A 15 -26.54 24.83 -6.39
C ALA A 15 -25.24 24.05 -6.58
N ASN A 16 -24.64 23.51 -5.49
CA ASN A 16 -23.46 22.65 -5.57
C ASN A 16 -23.75 21.35 -6.36
N VAL A 17 -24.88 20.70 -6.10
CA VAL A 17 -25.28 19.49 -6.86
C VAL A 17 -25.50 19.80 -8.32
N GLU A 18 -26.20 20.89 -8.64
CA GLU A 18 -26.49 21.31 -10.02
C GLU A 18 -25.20 21.66 -10.78
N TYR A 19 -24.27 22.36 -10.14
CA TYR A 19 -23.01 22.77 -10.75
C TYR A 19 -22.00 21.61 -10.86
N TYR A 20 -21.74 20.88 -9.76
CA TYR A 20 -20.64 19.90 -9.71
C TYR A 20 -21.07 18.48 -10.10
N THR A 21 -22.35 18.13 -9.92
CA THR A 21 -22.84 16.77 -10.18
C THR A 21 -23.63 16.66 -11.47
N LEU A 22 -24.47 17.66 -11.78
CA LEU A 22 -25.36 17.62 -12.92
C LEU A 22 -24.84 18.42 -14.13
N ASP A 23 -23.77 19.20 -13.95
CA ASP A 23 -23.21 20.12 -14.95
C ASP A 23 -24.31 21.02 -15.63
N ASN A 24 -25.29 21.40 -14.80
CA ASN A 24 -26.44 22.20 -15.25
C ASN A 24 -26.85 23.23 -14.17
N PRO A 25 -26.01 24.26 -13.92
CA PRO A 25 -26.27 25.25 -12.89
C PRO A 25 -27.53 26.08 -13.20
N SER A 26 -28.45 26.17 -12.23
CA SER A 26 -29.65 26.99 -12.29
C SER A 26 -29.44 28.41 -11.76
N VAL A 27 -28.28 28.71 -11.18
CA VAL A 27 -27.94 29.99 -10.55
C VAL A 27 -26.63 30.54 -11.07
N THR A 28 -26.46 31.86 -11.06
CA THR A 28 -25.22 32.54 -11.45
C THR A 28 -24.18 32.48 -10.31
N ASP A 29 -22.89 32.57 -10.65
CA ASP A 29 -21.80 32.63 -9.67
C ASP A 29 -22.02 33.75 -8.65
N ARG A 30 -22.55 34.91 -9.10
CA ARG A 30 -22.83 36.06 -8.24
C ARG A 30 -23.93 35.77 -7.20
N GLU A 31 -24.97 35.04 -7.60
CA GLU A 31 -26.04 34.63 -6.67
C GLU A 31 -25.53 33.66 -5.65
N TYR A 32 -24.70 32.69 -6.06
CA TYR A 32 -24.06 31.74 -5.19
C TYR A 32 -23.12 32.43 -4.17
N ASP A 33 -22.29 33.37 -4.63
CA ASP A 33 -21.37 34.14 -3.78
C ASP A 33 -22.13 34.99 -2.76
N ASN A 34 -23.26 35.59 -3.15
CA ASN A 34 -24.11 36.35 -2.24
C ASN A 34 -24.71 35.45 -1.15
N TRP A 35 -25.20 34.26 -1.49
CA TRP A 35 -25.72 33.30 -0.50
C TRP A 35 -24.63 32.83 0.45
N MET A 36 -23.44 32.55 -0.05
CA MET A 36 -22.32 32.15 0.76
C MET A 36 -21.86 33.25 1.71
N SER A 37 -21.81 34.49 1.25
CA SER A 37 -21.47 35.65 2.06
C SER A 37 -22.52 35.87 3.19
N GLU A 38 -23.82 35.80 2.87
CA GLU A 38 -24.90 35.91 3.86
C GLU A 38 -24.83 34.76 4.90
N LEU A 39 -24.51 33.54 4.47
CA LEU A 39 -24.33 32.40 5.37
C LEU A 39 -23.19 32.63 6.38
N LEU A 40 -22.04 33.11 5.88
CA LEU A 40 -20.88 33.41 6.71
C LEU A 40 -21.18 34.55 7.70
N ASP A 41 -21.87 35.60 7.28
CA ASP A 41 -22.30 36.71 8.15
C ASP A 41 -23.22 36.22 9.27
N ILE A 42 -24.11 35.27 8.98
CA ILE A 42 -24.99 34.69 10.01
C ILE A 42 -24.19 33.84 10.98
N GLU A 43 -23.27 33.05 10.52
CA GLU A 43 -22.42 32.19 11.36
C GLU A 43 -21.48 33.02 12.26
N GLU A 44 -20.99 34.17 11.79
CA GLU A 44 -20.18 35.07 12.58
C GLU A 44 -21.00 35.75 13.67
N LYS A 45 -22.25 36.22 13.35
CA LYS A 45 -23.13 36.90 14.30
C LYS A 45 -23.82 35.97 15.28
N TYR A 46 -24.06 34.73 14.91
CA TYR A 46 -24.78 33.71 15.68
C TYR A 46 -24.04 32.35 15.62
N PRO A 47 -22.87 32.25 16.29
CA PRO A 47 -22.05 31.04 16.26
C PRO A 47 -22.77 29.77 16.72
N GLU A 48 -23.80 29.91 17.55
CA GLU A 48 -24.64 28.78 18.03
C GLU A 48 -25.52 28.15 16.94
N LEU A 49 -25.75 28.86 15.84
CA LEU A 49 -26.48 28.32 14.66
C LEU A 49 -25.57 27.52 13.73
N LYS A 50 -24.24 27.69 13.81
CA LYS A 50 -23.30 27.05 12.92
C LYS A 50 -23.36 25.54 13.06
N ARG A 51 -23.65 24.88 11.94
CA ARG A 51 -23.73 23.42 11.86
C ARG A 51 -22.40 22.84 11.41
N LYS A 52 -22.05 21.63 11.90
CA LYS A 52 -20.83 20.90 11.50
C LYS A 52 -20.80 20.51 10.03
N ASP A 53 -21.95 20.45 9.39
CA ASP A 53 -22.17 20.16 7.97
C ASP A 53 -22.48 21.41 7.15
N SER A 54 -22.23 22.61 7.67
CA SER A 54 -22.43 23.85 6.91
C SER A 54 -21.56 23.92 5.66
N PRO A 55 -22.05 24.42 4.52
CA PRO A 55 -21.23 24.70 3.36
C PRO A 55 -20.01 25.59 3.64
N SER A 56 -20.04 26.40 4.70
CA SER A 56 -18.90 27.20 5.16
C SER A 56 -17.70 26.36 5.58
N GLU A 57 -17.90 25.13 6.04
CA GLU A 57 -16.83 24.18 6.40
C GLU A 57 -15.93 23.81 5.19
N LYS A 58 -16.43 24.03 3.97
CA LYS A 58 -15.63 23.85 2.73
C LYS A 58 -14.67 25.00 2.44
N ILE A 59 -14.68 26.07 3.25
CA ILE A 59 -13.83 27.25 3.01
C ILE A 59 -12.34 26.93 3.31
N GLY A 60 -12.05 26.00 4.20
CA GLY A 60 -10.68 25.68 4.63
C GLY A 60 -10.11 26.71 5.60
N GLY A 61 -8.85 26.57 5.99
CA GLY A 61 -8.15 27.46 6.93
C GLY A 61 -7.90 26.84 8.29
N GLU A 62 -8.29 25.58 8.50
CA GLU A 62 -7.91 24.83 9.70
C GLU A 62 -6.46 24.37 9.58
N VAL A 63 -5.63 24.69 10.58
CA VAL A 63 -4.22 24.27 10.67
C VAL A 63 -4.09 23.27 11.81
N ILE A 64 -3.60 22.07 11.49
CA ILE A 64 -3.34 21.00 12.46
C ILE A 64 -1.84 20.81 12.68
N GLY A 65 -1.45 20.29 13.84
CA GLY A 65 -0.04 20.00 14.16
C GLY A 65 0.51 18.77 13.47
N GLU A 66 -0.30 17.70 13.40
CA GLU A 66 0.05 16.41 12.78
C GLU A 66 -1.21 15.64 12.37
N PHE A 67 -1.03 14.63 11.50
CA PHE A 67 -2.10 13.72 11.11
C PHE A 67 -2.22 12.58 12.11
N GLN A 68 -3.41 12.41 12.67
CA GLN A 68 -3.71 11.27 13.54
C GLN A 68 -3.82 9.98 12.73
N LYS A 69 -3.49 8.84 13.34
CA LYS A 69 -3.66 7.53 12.73
C LYS A 69 -5.07 7.01 13.00
N VAL A 70 -5.70 6.49 11.95
CA VAL A 70 -7.05 5.90 11.99
C VAL A 70 -6.98 4.45 11.56
N THR A 71 -7.56 3.55 12.36
CA THR A 71 -7.73 2.15 11.98
C THR A 71 -9.00 2.00 11.14
N HIS A 72 -8.89 1.41 9.96
CA HIS A 72 -10.03 1.15 9.08
C HIS A 72 -10.95 0.08 9.68
N LYS A 73 -12.26 0.31 9.67
CA LYS A 73 -13.27 -0.69 10.05
C LYS A 73 -13.20 -1.92 9.12
N HIS A 74 -13.02 -1.68 7.83
CA HIS A 74 -12.80 -2.70 6.80
C HIS A 74 -11.42 -2.51 6.17
N PRO A 75 -10.57 -3.55 6.08
CA PRO A 75 -9.26 -3.44 5.44
C PRO A 75 -9.35 -2.96 3.99
N MET A 76 -8.43 -2.08 3.57
CA MET A 76 -8.31 -1.58 2.21
C MET A 76 -7.27 -2.39 1.43
N PHE A 77 -7.69 -3.46 0.80
CA PHE A 77 -6.82 -4.34 0.02
C PHE A 77 -6.28 -3.66 -1.24
N SER A 78 -5.10 -4.07 -1.68
CA SER A 78 -4.63 -3.82 -3.04
C SER A 78 -5.41 -4.67 -4.04
N ILE A 79 -5.39 -4.32 -5.32
CA ILE A 79 -5.97 -5.11 -6.40
C ILE A 79 -4.83 -5.85 -7.11
N ALA A 80 -5.07 -7.06 -7.59
CA ALA A 80 -4.09 -7.80 -8.37
C ALA A 80 -3.99 -7.21 -9.78
N ASP A 81 -2.78 -6.83 -10.20
CA ASP A 81 -2.54 -6.32 -11.55
C ASP A 81 -2.46 -7.46 -12.57
N VAL A 82 -2.99 -7.21 -13.77
CA VAL A 82 -2.87 -8.06 -14.96
C VAL A 82 -2.46 -7.18 -16.16
N PHE A 83 -1.72 -7.75 -17.12
CA PHE A 83 -1.03 -6.98 -18.15
C PHE A 83 -1.38 -7.39 -19.57
N ASN A 84 -2.15 -8.46 -19.76
CA ASN A 84 -2.49 -8.99 -21.08
C ASN A 84 -3.87 -9.66 -21.08
N GLU A 85 -4.39 -9.89 -22.27
CA GLU A 85 -5.69 -10.52 -22.49
C GLU A 85 -5.79 -11.94 -21.92
N ALA A 86 -4.72 -12.73 -22.00
CA ALA A 86 -4.71 -14.10 -21.50
C ALA A 86 -4.95 -14.17 -19.98
N GLU A 87 -4.44 -13.20 -19.24
CA GLU A 87 -4.67 -13.09 -17.79
C GLU A 87 -6.11 -12.69 -17.46
N ILE A 88 -6.75 -11.86 -18.30
CA ILE A 88 -8.17 -11.49 -18.19
C ILE A 88 -9.05 -12.72 -18.46
N VAL A 89 -8.75 -13.46 -19.53
CA VAL A 89 -9.44 -14.71 -19.86
C VAL A 89 -9.31 -15.72 -18.71
N ALA A 90 -8.11 -15.89 -18.17
CA ALA A 90 -7.87 -16.77 -17.02
C ALA A 90 -8.66 -16.35 -15.77
N PHE A 91 -8.83 -15.04 -15.55
CA PHE A 91 -9.69 -14.51 -14.47
C PHE A 91 -11.15 -14.91 -14.71
N ASP A 92 -11.72 -14.68 -15.90
CA ASP A 92 -13.11 -15.04 -16.24
C ASP A 92 -13.32 -16.56 -16.12
N GLU A 93 -12.42 -17.38 -16.66
CA GLU A 93 -12.48 -18.85 -16.57
C GLU A 93 -12.48 -19.33 -15.12
N ARG A 94 -11.66 -18.72 -14.26
CA ARG A 94 -11.61 -19.03 -12.84
C ARG A 94 -12.93 -18.71 -12.13
N ILE A 95 -13.55 -17.58 -12.47
CA ILE A 95 -14.85 -17.20 -11.92
C ILE A 95 -15.94 -18.16 -12.42
N ARG A 96 -15.95 -18.48 -13.73
CA ARG A 96 -16.94 -19.37 -14.33
C ARG A 96 -16.90 -20.81 -13.84
N LYS A 97 -15.77 -21.27 -13.35
CA LYS A 97 -15.65 -22.60 -12.70
C LYS A 97 -16.50 -22.71 -11.44
N GLU A 98 -16.71 -21.60 -10.72
CA GLU A 98 -17.51 -21.57 -9.50
C GLU A 98 -18.93 -21.03 -9.77
N PHE A 99 -19.09 -20.13 -10.74
CA PHE A 99 -20.34 -19.42 -11.06
C PHE A 99 -20.57 -19.37 -12.57
N PRO A 100 -21.59 -20.07 -13.11
CA PRO A 100 -21.73 -20.30 -14.55
C PRO A 100 -21.94 -19.04 -15.41
N ASN A 101 -22.62 -18.01 -14.87
CA ASN A 101 -23.01 -16.83 -15.63
C ASN A 101 -22.65 -15.55 -14.86
N PRO A 102 -21.35 -15.23 -14.67
CA PRO A 102 -20.97 -14.00 -14.00
C PRO A 102 -21.20 -12.80 -14.90
N SER A 103 -21.55 -11.66 -14.28
CA SER A 103 -21.44 -10.33 -14.90
C SER A 103 -20.33 -9.53 -14.19
N TYR A 104 -19.80 -8.55 -14.89
CA TYR A 104 -18.71 -7.72 -14.38
C TYR A 104 -19.03 -6.24 -14.51
N VAL A 105 -18.41 -5.44 -13.65
CA VAL A 105 -18.39 -3.97 -13.79
C VAL A 105 -16.98 -3.56 -14.16
N CYS A 106 -16.85 -2.92 -15.32
CA CYS A 106 -15.62 -2.28 -15.77
C CYS A 106 -15.62 -0.81 -15.36
N GLU A 107 -14.54 -0.38 -14.73
CA GLU A 107 -14.33 0.96 -14.21
C GLU A 107 -12.97 1.49 -14.65
N LEU A 108 -12.86 2.80 -14.89
CA LEU A 108 -11.56 3.44 -15.13
C LEU A 108 -10.75 3.42 -13.83
N LYS A 109 -9.51 2.97 -13.90
CA LYS A 109 -8.57 3.01 -12.78
C LYS A 109 -7.96 4.41 -12.67
N ILE A 110 -8.55 5.23 -11.82
CA ILE A 110 -8.12 6.61 -11.60
C ILE A 110 -6.73 6.62 -10.95
N ASP A 111 -5.82 7.43 -11.48
CA ASP A 111 -4.48 7.60 -10.92
C ASP A 111 -4.47 8.71 -9.87
N GLY A 112 -4.75 8.34 -8.62
CA GLY A 112 -4.90 9.24 -7.49
C GLY A 112 -4.47 8.64 -6.17
N LEU A 113 -5.15 9.00 -5.10
CA LEU A 113 -4.94 8.53 -3.73
C LEU A 113 -6.22 7.88 -3.19
N ALA A 114 -6.15 6.61 -2.85
CA ALA A 114 -7.27 5.87 -2.29
C ALA A 114 -7.63 6.37 -0.88
N VAL A 115 -8.93 6.59 -0.66
CA VAL A 115 -9.47 7.10 0.60
C VAL A 115 -10.69 6.31 1.05
N SER A 116 -10.90 6.29 2.37
CA SER A 116 -12.13 5.86 3.02
C SER A 116 -12.87 7.08 3.55
N LEU A 117 -14.17 7.16 3.31
CA LEU A 117 -15.07 8.21 3.80
C LEU A 117 -16.12 7.57 4.71
N THR A 118 -16.40 8.19 5.84
CA THR A 118 -17.44 7.72 6.77
C THR A 118 -18.49 8.79 6.96
N TYR A 119 -19.75 8.39 6.83
CA TYR A 119 -20.92 9.22 7.11
C TYR A 119 -21.76 8.59 8.22
N GLU A 120 -22.27 9.41 9.13
CA GLU A 120 -23.20 9.00 10.18
C GLU A 120 -24.47 9.85 10.05
N LYS A 121 -25.61 9.19 9.94
CA LYS A 121 -26.93 9.83 9.71
C LYS A 121 -26.90 10.81 8.53
N GLY A 122 -26.18 10.43 7.47
CA GLY A 122 -26.01 11.26 6.29
C GLY A 122 -25.08 12.44 6.43
N ILE A 123 -24.39 12.63 7.56
CA ILE A 123 -23.43 13.72 7.79
C ILE A 123 -22.01 13.19 7.68
N PHE A 124 -21.16 13.88 6.92
CA PHE A 124 -19.75 13.56 6.78
C PHE A 124 -19.05 13.60 8.14
N LYS A 125 -18.47 12.49 8.55
CA LYS A 125 -17.81 12.34 9.85
C LYS A 125 -16.30 12.37 9.73
N SER A 126 -15.73 11.53 8.90
CA SER A 126 -14.28 11.37 8.79
C SER A 126 -13.84 10.85 7.44
N ALA A 127 -12.58 11.13 7.11
CA ALA A 127 -11.88 10.56 5.98
C ALA A 127 -10.48 10.11 6.36
N ALA A 128 -10.02 8.99 5.83
CA ALA A 128 -8.69 8.47 6.06
C ALA A 128 -8.02 8.01 4.76
N THR A 129 -6.71 8.18 4.65
CA THR A 129 -5.91 7.58 3.58
C THR A 129 -5.86 6.08 3.73
N ARG A 130 -5.60 5.33 2.64
CA ARG A 130 -5.44 3.87 2.70
C ARG A 130 -4.35 3.44 3.70
N GLY A 131 -3.24 4.19 3.78
CA GLY A 131 -2.09 3.81 4.58
C GLY A 131 -1.55 2.43 4.19
N ASN A 132 -1.37 1.55 5.18
CA ASN A 132 -0.94 0.16 4.97
C ASN A 132 -2.10 -0.81 4.68
N GLY A 133 -3.31 -0.28 4.51
CA GLY A 133 -4.54 -1.05 4.32
C GLY A 133 -5.33 -1.32 5.60
N THR A 134 -4.70 -1.29 6.77
CA THR A 134 -5.34 -1.43 8.08
C THR A 134 -5.36 -0.10 8.84
N ILE A 135 -4.30 0.68 8.75
CA ILE A 135 -4.14 1.97 9.43
C ILE A 135 -3.81 3.02 8.37
N GLY A 136 -4.59 4.09 8.33
CA GLY A 136 -4.39 5.27 7.50
C GLY A 136 -4.14 6.53 8.33
N GLU A 137 -4.03 7.67 7.65
CA GLU A 137 -3.93 9.00 8.26
C GLU A 137 -5.28 9.71 8.16
N ASP A 138 -5.71 10.36 9.23
CA ASP A 138 -6.91 11.19 9.24
C ASP A 138 -6.69 12.45 8.39
N ILE A 139 -7.45 12.57 7.29
CA ILE A 139 -7.40 13.70 6.36
C ILE A 139 -8.74 14.45 6.31
N THR A 140 -9.57 14.27 7.31
CA THR A 140 -10.95 14.80 7.38
C THR A 140 -11.02 16.28 7.07
N HIS A 141 -10.14 17.10 7.68
CA HIS A 141 -10.13 18.56 7.52
C HIS A 141 -9.80 18.99 6.07
N ASN A 142 -8.94 18.25 5.36
CA ASN A 142 -8.63 18.55 3.95
C ASN A 142 -9.72 18.04 3.01
N VAL A 143 -10.28 16.85 3.28
CA VAL A 143 -11.35 16.27 2.44
C VAL A 143 -12.61 17.13 2.46
N LYS A 144 -12.92 17.80 3.57
CA LYS A 144 -14.02 18.78 3.66
C LYS A 144 -13.92 19.88 2.60
N THR A 145 -12.73 20.24 2.14
CA THR A 145 -12.51 21.29 1.16
C THR A 145 -12.77 20.83 -0.28
N ILE A 146 -12.89 19.51 -0.52
CA ILE A 146 -13.18 18.96 -1.86
C ILE A 146 -14.65 19.19 -2.18
N LYS A 147 -14.90 19.94 -3.26
CA LYS A 147 -16.25 20.39 -3.63
C LYS A 147 -17.19 19.25 -4.00
N THR A 148 -16.68 18.20 -4.64
CA THR A 148 -17.43 17.03 -5.10
C THR A 148 -17.76 16.02 -4.03
N ILE A 149 -17.23 16.19 -2.81
CA ILE A 149 -17.58 15.36 -1.64
C ILE A 149 -18.63 16.11 -0.82
N PRO A 150 -19.90 15.63 -0.75
CA PRO A 150 -20.94 16.28 0.01
C PRO A 150 -20.66 16.20 1.51
N LEU A 151 -20.89 17.28 2.27
CA LEU A 151 -20.84 17.25 3.74
C LEU A 151 -22.13 16.66 4.33
N ARG A 152 -23.21 16.67 3.56
CA ARG A 152 -24.50 16.05 3.89
C ARG A 152 -25.01 15.25 2.70
N LEU A 153 -25.43 14.03 2.94
CA LEU A 153 -26.08 13.18 1.95
C LEU A 153 -27.57 13.55 1.82
N THR A 154 -28.18 13.16 0.71
CA THR A 154 -29.61 13.34 0.46
C THR A 154 -30.48 12.54 1.43
N GLU A 155 -29.95 11.45 2.02
CA GLU A 155 -30.62 10.58 2.97
C GLU A 155 -29.79 10.41 4.27
N PRO A 156 -30.44 10.25 5.44
CA PRO A 156 -29.78 10.10 6.74
C PRO A 156 -29.28 8.66 6.94
N VAL A 157 -28.31 8.21 6.15
CA VAL A 157 -27.74 6.86 6.22
C VAL A 157 -26.37 6.84 6.90
N ASP A 158 -26.08 5.73 7.59
CA ASP A 158 -24.74 5.40 8.06
C ASP A 158 -24.05 4.59 6.97
N ILE A 159 -22.93 5.08 6.43
CA ILE A 159 -22.25 4.44 5.30
C ILE A 159 -20.74 4.71 5.33
N GLU A 160 -19.96 3.66 5.05
CA GLU A 160 -18.54 3.75 4.71
C GLU A 160 -18.38 3.59 3.20
N LEU A 161 -17.56 4.45 2.61
CA LEU A 161 -17.34 4.52 1.17
C LEU A 161 -15.85 4.50 0.87
N ARG A 162 -15.51 4.04 -0.33
CA ARG A 162 -14.15 4.13 -0.84
C ARG A 162 -14.13 4.80 -2.19
N GLY A 163 -13.11 5.60 -2.38
CA GLY A 163 -12.92 6.36 -3.59
C GLY A 163 -11.46 6.68 -3.84
N GLU A 164 -11.23 7.40 -4.93
CA GLU A 164 -9.95 7.95 -5.29
C GLU A 164 -10.04 9.46 -5.31
N ILE A 165 -9.17 10.14 -4.53
CA ILE A 165 -8.96 11.58 -4.66
C ILE A 165 -7.87 11.77 -5.72
N TYR A 166 -8.14 12.64 -6.67
CA TYR A 166 -7.23 12.92 -7.79
C TYR A 166 -7.11 14.42 -8.04
N MET A 167 -6.10 14.80 -8.81
CA MET A 167 -5.93 16.17 -9.28
C MET A 167 -6.28 16.22 -10.77
N PRO A 168 -7.27 17.01 -11.19
CA PRO A 168 -7.54 17.25 -12.61
C PRO A 168 -6.31 17.79 -13.35
N LYS A 169 -6.13 17.42 -14.63
CA LYS A 169 -4.98 17.84 -15.46
C LYS A 169 -4.80 19.37 -15.46
N LYS A 170 -5.87 20.11 -15.63
CA LYS A 170 -5.85 21.59 -15.60
C LYS A 170 -5.38 22.16 -14.25
N SER A 171 -5.80 21.54 -13.13
CA SER A 171 -5.37 21.95 -11.80
C SER A 171 -3.89 21.66 -11.58
N PHE A 172 -3.39 20.54 -12.09
CA PHE A 172 -2.00 20.16 -12.05
C PHE A 172 -1.10 21.10 -12.84
N GLU A 173 -1.49 21.44 -14.07
CA GLU A 173 -0.77 22.40 -14.92
C GLU A 173 -0.65 23.77 -14.22
N LYS A 174 -1.78 24.30 -13.76
CA LYS A 174 -1.82 25.58 -13.03
C LYS A 174 -0.93 25.56 -11.78
N LEU A 175 -0.99 24.49 -10.99
CA LEU A 175 -0.18 24.32 -9.80
C LEU A 175 1.32 24.36 -10.13
N ASN A 176 1.75 23.63 -11.16
CA ASN A 176 3.15 23.61 -11.57
C ASN A 176 3.62 24.94 -12.16
N GLU A 177 2.75 25.68 -12.88
CA GLU A 177 3.07 27.04 -13.31
C GLU A 177 3.30 27.99 -12.14
N GLU A 178 2.46 27.93 -11.09
CA GLU A 178 2.63 28.72 -9.88
C GLU A 178 3.93 28.37 -9.14
N ARG A 179 4.23 27.08 -8.99
CA ARG A 179 5.48 26.61 -8.36
C ARG A 179 6.71 27.05 -9.15
N ALA A 180 6.66 26.96 -10.47
CA ALA A 180 7.76 27.44 -11.34
C ALA A 180 8.02 28.95 -11.14
N LYS A 181 6.97 29.78 -11.07
CA LYS A 181 7.07 31.22 -10.81
C LYS A 181 7.71 31.51 -9.43
N ASN A 182 7.44 30.67 -8.45
CA ASN A 182 7.96 30.79 -7.09
C ASN A 182 9.34 30.14 -6.91
N GLY A 183 9.92 29.51 -7.96
CA GLY A 183 11.20 28.79 -7.86
C GLY A 183 11.13 27.49 -7.05
N GLU A 184 9.94 26.94 -6.86
CA GLU A 184 9.71 25.70 -6.11
C GLU A 184 9.88 24.46 -7.00
N PRO A 185 10.27 23.30 -6.45
CA PRO A 185 10.32 22.03 -7.19
C PRO A 185 8.94 21.66 -7.75
N LEU A 186 8.88 21.27 -9.02
CA LEU A 186 7.64 20.88 -9.67
C LEU A 186 7.17 19.50 -9.21
N PHE A 187 5.85 19.30 -9.14
CA PHE A 187 5.29 17.96 -9.02
C PHE A 187 5.49 17.18 -10.31
N GLN A 188 5.82 15.91 -10.18
CA GLN A 188 6.17 15.06 -11.33
C GLN A 188 4.92 14.57 -12.08
N ASN A 189 3.82 14.33 -11.39
CA ASN A 189 2.55 13.87 -11.97
C ASN A 189 1.36 14.28 -11.09
N PRO A 190 0.12 14.23 -11.63
CA PRO A 190 -1.10 14.57 -10.90
C PRO A 190 -1.31 13.76 -9.62
N ARG A 191 -0.94 12.47 -9.59
CA ARG A 191 -1.05 11.60 -8.42
C ARG A 191 -0.20 12.10 -7.25
N ASN A 192 1.08 12.40 -7.51
CA ASN A 192 1.98 12.94 -6.49
C ASN A 192 1.51 14.31 -6.00
N ALA A 193 1.00 15.14 -6.90
CA ALA A 193 0.42 16.43 -6.56
C ALA A 193 -0.83 16.29 -5.68
N ALA A 194 -1.73 15.33 -5.99
CA ALA A 194 -2.90 15.04 -5.18
C ALA A 194 -2.51 14.54 -3.78
N ALA A 195 -1.58 13.56 -3.71
CA ALA A 195 -1.10 13.01 -2.45
C ALA A 195 -0.40 14.05 -1.57
N GLY A 196 0.42 14.93 -2.16
CA GLY A 196 1.07 16.03 -1.45
C GLY A 196 0.09 17.12 -1.01
N SER A 197 -0.97 17.35 -1.77
CA SER A 197 -1.98 18.38 -1.49
C SER A 197 -2.93 17.96 -0.36
N ILE A 198 -3.40 16.69 -0.37
CA ILE A 198 -4.32 16.20 0.67
C ILE A 198 -3.65 16.03 2.04
N ARG A 199 -2.33 16.02 2.08
CA ARG A 199 -1.50 15.93 3.29
C ARG A 199 -0.94 17.28 3.74
N GLN A 200 -1.56 18.40 3.34
CA GLN A 200 -1.21 19.72 3.87
C GLN A 200 -1.77 19.88 5.28
N LEU A 201 -0.96 20.45 6.18
CA LEU A 201 -1.40 20.74 7.55
C LEU A 201 -2.41 21.89 7.58
N ASP A 202 -2.34 22.80 6.61
CA ASP A 202 -3.29 23.88 6.38
C ASP A 202 -4.29 23.50 5.27
N SER A 203 -5.55 23.37 5.64
CA SER A 203 -6.61 23.00 4.71
C SER A 203 -6.93 24.08 3.65
N SER A 204 -6.51 25.33 3.84
CA SER A 204 -6.63 26.38 2.81
C SER A 204 -5.74 26.08 1.62
N ILE A 205 -4.56 25.49 1.86
CA ILE A 205 -3.66 25.03 0.80
C ILE A 205 -4.30 23.86 0.03
N ALA A 206 -4.86 22.87 0.74
CA ALA A 206 -5.57 21.76 0.09
C ALA A 206 -6.73 22.26 -0.78
N LYS A 207 -7.51 23.22 -0.30
CA LYS A 207 -8.60 23.88 -1.05
C LYS A 207 -8.11 24.53 -2.34
N SER A 208 -7.00 25.29 -2.28
CA SER A 208 -6.45 25.98 -3.46
C SER A 208 -6.01 25.06 -4.59
N ARG A 209 -5.77 23.75 -4.26
CA ARG A 209 -5.32 22.73 -5.22
C ARG A 209 -6.44 22.17 -6.09
N ASN A 210 -7.71 22.47 -5.80
CA ASN A 210 -8.89 22.01 -6.54
C ASN A 210 -8.85 20.50 -6.82
N LEU A 211 -8.70 19.72 -5.76
CA LEU A 211 -8.79 18.25 -5.83
C LEU A 211 -10.22 17.82 -6.11
N ASP A 212 -10.36 16.64 -6.70
CA ASP A 212 -11.62 16.00 -7.00
C ASP A 212 -11.65 14.55 -6.56
N ALA A 213 -12.81 13.87 -6.55
CA ALA A 213 -12.94 12.51 -6.10
C ALA A 213 -13.98 11.72 -6.88
N PHE A 214 -13.67 10.42 -7.16
CA PHE A 214 -14.65 9.43 -7.60
C PHE A 214 -14.82 8.34 -6.55
N LEU A 215 -16.07 7.99 -6.26
CA LEU A 215 -16.40 6.89 -5.36
C LEU A 215 -16.60 5.60 -6.18
N TYR A 216 -16.00 4.51 -5.77
CA TYR A 216 -15.97 3.27 -6.53
C TYR A 216 -16.30 2.01 -5.72
N HIS A 217 -16.56 2.11 -4.41
CA HIS A 217 -16.87 0.92 -3.60
C HIS A 217 -17.61 1.24 -2.31
N VAL A 218 -18.58 0.39 -1.98
CA VAL A 218 -19.35 0.39 -0.73
C VAL A 218 -19.09 -0.93 -0.02
N PRO A 219 -18.24 -0.99 1.03
CA PRO A 219 -17.87 -2.23 1.70
C PRO A 219 -19.05 -3.03 2.27
N GLU A 220 -20.03 -2.36 2.86
CA GLU A 220 -21.24 -2.96 3.48
C GLU A 220 -22.51 -2.54 2.72
N THR A 221 -22.57 -2.86 1.42
CA THR A 221 -23.81 -2.60 0.66
C THR A 221 -24.90 -3.62 0.98
N LYS A 222 -26.16 -3.13 1.01
CA LYS A 222 -27.36 -3.95 1.08
C LYS A 222 -27.89 -4.38 -0.31
N ARG A 223 -27.28 -3.87 -1.38
CA ARG A 223 -27.64 -4.22 -2.76
C ARG A 223 -27.12 -5.60 -3.12
N GLN A 224 -27.76 -6.22 -4.10
CA GLN A 224 -27.33 -7.51 -4.60
C GLN A 224 -26.17 -7.40 -5.58
N THR A 225 -26.03 -6.27 -6.25
CA THR A 225 -24.98 -6.03 -7.23
C THR A 225 -24.14 -4.80 -6.93
N HIS A 226 -22.89 -4.85 -7.36
CA HIS A 226 -21.95 -3.73 -7.26
C HIS A 226 -22.40 -2.52 -8.08
N TYR A 227 -22.94 -2.78 -9.28
CA TYR A 227 -23.47 -1.72 -10.16
C TYR A 227 -24.59 -0.95 -9.49
N GLU A 228 -25.58 -1.63 -8.89
CA GLU A 228 -26.67 -0.99 -8.12
C GLU A 228 -26.12 -0.17 -6.96
N ALA A 229 -25.15 -0.70 -6.22
CA ALA A 229 -24.53 0.02 -5.11
C ALA A 229 -23.85 1.32 -5.57
N LEU A 230 -23.20 1.32 -6.74
CA LEU A 230 -22.63 2.53 -7.33
C LEU A 230 -23.69 3.52 -7.81
N MET A 231 -24.81 3.03 -8.36
CA MET A 231 -25.92 3.92 -8.77
C MET A 231 -26.59 4.58 -7.56
N ASP A 232 -26.69 3.89 -6.43
CA ASP A 232 -27.19 4.49 -5.18
C ASP A 232 -26.32 5.67 -4.72
N LEU A 233 -25.00 5.61 -4.94
CA LEU A 233 -24.12 6.73 -4.59
C LEU A 233 -24.49 8.02 -5.31
N LYS A 234 -24.96 7.95 -6.57
CA LYS A 234 -25.45 9.12 -7.31
C LYS A 234 -26.71 9.72 -6.63
N HIS A 235 -27.62 8.88 -6.14
CA HIS A 235 -28.81 9.34 -5.41
C HIS A 235 -28.46 9.98 -4.08
N LEU A 236 -27.38 9.51 -3.42
CA LEU A 236 -26.87 10.10 -2.19
C LEU A 236 -26.11 11.42 -2.39
N GLY A 237 -25.86 11.85 -3.65
CA GLY A 237 -25.21 13.11 -3.98
C GLY A 237 -23.71 12.99 -4.32
N PHE A 238 -23.19 11.80 -4.51
CA PHE A 238 -21.80 11.59 -4.93
C PHE A 238 -21.63 11.59 -6.45
N ILE A 239 -20.44 11.99 -6.89
CA ILE A 239 -20.01 11.78 -8.27
C ILE A 239 -19.45 10.37 -8.42
N VAL A 240 -20.07 9.59 -9.27
CA VAL A 240 -19.59 8.29 -9.73
C VAL A 240 -19.08 8.45 -11.15
N ASN A 241 -17.94 7.84 -11.48
CA ASN A 241 -17.37 7.97 -12.81
C ASN A 241 -18.42 7.60 -13.89
N PRO A 242 -18.69 8.49 -14.87
CA PRO A 242 -19.73 8.25 -15.87
C PRO A 242 -19.41 7.11 -16.84
N ASN A 243 -18.14 6.70 -16.89
CA ASN A 243 -17.66 5.70 -17.85
C ASN A 243 -17.73 4.25 -17.32
N ILE A 244 -18.46 4.02 -16.22
CA ILE A 244 -18.70 2.67 -15.69
C ILE A 244 -19.55 1.88 -16.68
N ARG A 245 -19.16 0.61 -16.93
CA ARG A 245 -19.93 -0.28 -17.81
C ARG A 245 -20.18 -1.63 -17.14
N LEU A 246 -21.47 -2.06 -17.15
CA LEU A 246 -21.86 -3.42 -16.82
C LEU A 246 -21.67 -4.30 -18.07
N VAL A 247 -20.96 -5.42 -17.91
CA VAL A 247 -20.62 -6.34 -19.00
C VAL A 247 -20.88 -7.81 -18.58
N HIS A 248 -21.13 -8.68 -19.54
CA HIS A 248 -21.61 -10.05 -19.31
C HIS A 248 -20.65 -11.15 -19.78
N ASN A 249 -19.58 -10.79 -20.47
CA ASN A 249 -18.59 -11.74 -20.98
C ASN A 249 -17.23 -11.08 -21.17
N VAL A 250 -16.23 -11.91 -21.40
CA VAL A 250 -14.84 -11.46 -21.55
C VAL A 250 -14.63 -10.57 -22.77
N ASN A 251 -15.35 -10.80 -23.88
CA ASN A 251 -15.20 -9.98 -25.08
C ASN A 251 -15.62 -8.52 -24.81
N GLU A 252 -16.73 -8.32 -24.11
CA GLU A 252 -17.17 -6.97 -23.71
C GLU A 252 -16.17 -6.28 -22.76
N ILE A 253 -15.43 -7.06 -21.94
CA ILE A 253 -14.32 -6.53 -21.12
C ILE A 253 -13.19 -6.05 -22.04
N LEU A 254 -12.80 -6.87 -23.04
CA LEU A 254 -11.73 -6.53 -23.98
C LEU A 254 -12.09 -5.32 -24.83
N ASP A 255 -13.34 -5.23 -25.33
CA ASP A 255 -13.84 -4.05 -26.07
C ASP A 255 -13.74 -2.76 -25.21
N TYR A 256 -14.07 -2.87 -23.92
CA TYR A 256 -13.94 -1.72 -23.00
C TYR A 256 -12.48 -1.31 -22.79
N ILE A 257 -11.58 -2.26 -22.69
CA ILE A 257 -10.13 -2.02 -22.55
C ILE A 257 -9.57 -1.34 -23.80
N GLU A 258 -9.91 -1.85 -24.99
CA GLU A 258 -9.48 -1.28 -26.27
C GLU A 258 -9.95 0.16 -26.40
N GLU A 259 -11.25 0.42 -26.16
CA GLU A 259 -11.82 1.74 -26.19
C GLU A 259 -11.05 2.74 -25.31
N TRP A 260 -10.77 2.38 -24.07
CA TRP A 260 -10.11 3.31 -23.13
C TRP A 260 -8.59 3.37 -23.29
N THR A 261 -7.98 2.37 -23.91
CA THR A 261 -6.58 2.45 -24.35
C THR A 261 -6.39 3.57 -25.37
N GLU A 262 -7.35 3.75 -26.27
CA GLU A 262 -7.31 4.81 -27.28
C GLU A 262 -7.76 6.19 -26.74
N LYS A 263 -8.78 6.20 -25.87
CA LYS A 263 -9.42 7.46 -25.42
C LYS A 263 -8.84 8.06 -24.15
N ARG A 264 -7.95 7.37 -23.41
CA ARG A 264 -7.45 7.79 -22.09
C ARG A 264 -6.91 9.21 -22.06
N ASP A 265 -6.21 9.63 -23.13
CA ASP A 265 -5.58 10.97 -23.21
C ASP A 265 -6.60 12.12 -23.29
N SER A 266 -7.83 11.83 -23.74
CA SER A 266 -8.93 12.79 -23.83
C SER A 266 -9.58 13.11 -22.48
N LEU A 267 -9.31 12.30 -21.45
CA LEU A 267 -9.88 12.49 -20.11
C LEU A 267 -9.27 13.70 -19.40
N PRO A 268 -10.07 14.46 -18.63
CA PRO A 268 -9.56 15.58 -17.83
C PRO A 268 -8.77 15.15 -16.59
N TYR A 269 -8.57 13.86 -16.39
CA TYR A 269 -7.81 13.22 -15.30
C TYR A 269 -6.97 12.06 -15.85
N GLU A 270 -5.99 11.62 -15.08
CA GLU A 270 -5.14 10.48 -15.44
C GLU A 270 -5.76 9.15 -14.99
N ILE A 271 -5.56 8.13 -15.82
CA ILE A 271 -5.89 6.73 -15.51
C ILE A 271 -4.69 5.84 -15.83
N ASP A 272 -4.47 4.81 -15.01
CA ASP A 272 -3.35 3.87 -15.17
C ASP A 272 -3.80 2.46 -15.58
N GLY A 273 -5.10 2.30 -15.86
CA GLY A 273 -5.66 1.00 -16.26
C GLY A 273 -7.18 0.93 -16.15
N ILE A 274 -7.68 -0.28 -16.11
CA ILE A 274 -9.09 -0.64 -15.98
C ILE A 274 -9.26 -1.57 -14.79
N VAL A 275 -10.27 -1.34 -13.96
CA VAL A 275 -10.65 -2.25 -12.87
C VAL A 275 -11.85 -3.07 -13.32
N ILE A 276 -11.74 -4.39 -13.21
CA ILE A 276 -12.79 -5.34 -13.57
C ILE A 276 -13.23 -6.04 -12.28
N LYS A 277 -14.49 -5.86 -11.89
CA LYS A 277 -15.06 -6.40 -10.66
C LYS A 277 -16.21 -7.36 -10.98
N VAL A 278 -16.29 -8.49 -10.29
CA VAL A 278 -17.49 -9.34 -10.32
C VAL A 278 -18.65 -8.52 -9.78
N ASN A 279 -19.76 -8.46 -10.53
CA ASN A 279 -20.89 -7.58 -10.21
C ASN A 279 -21.74 -8.09 -9.04
N ASP A 280 -21.94 -9.38 -8.91
CA ASP A 280 -22.77 -9.99 -7.87
C ASP A 280 -22.05 -9.98 -6.51
N ILE A 281 -22.66 -9.37 -5.49
CA ILE A 281 -22.07 -9.21 -4.15
C ILE A 281 -21.97 -10.55 -3.40
N HIS A 282 -22.89 -11.48 -3.65
CA HIS A 282 -22.80 -12.82 -3.06
C HIS A 282 -21.58 -13.57 -3.62
N MET A 283 -21.39 -13.53 -4.95
CA MET A 283 -20.21 -14.12 -5.60
C MET A 283 -18.92 -13.50 -5.06
N GLN A 284 -18.86 -12.17 -4.85
CA GLN A 284 -17.69 -11.50 -4.25
C GLN A 284 -17.36 -12.06 -2.87
N LYS A 285 -18.38 -12.26 -2.02
CA LYS A 285 -18.21 -12.81 -0.67
C LYS A 285 -17.73 -14.27 -0.70
N GLU A 286 -18.27 -15.09 -1.59
CA GLU A 286 -17.87 -16.49 -1.73
C GLU A 286 -16.44 -16.65 -2.27
N LEU A 287 -16.05 -15.86 -3.26
CA LEU A 287 -14.69 -15.82 -3.80
C LEU A 287 -13.68 -15.36 -2.73
N GLY A 288 -14.08 -14.41 -1.89
CA GLY A 288 -13.28 -13.92 -0.77
C GLY A 288 -11.97 -13.26 -1.20
N ASN A 289 -11.01 -13.24 -0.26
CA ASN A 289 -9.73 -12.56 -0.42
C ASN A 289 -8.56 -13.54 -0.30
N THR A 290 -7.43 -13.18 -0.86
CA THR A 290 -6.10 -13.70 -0.49
C THR A 290 -5.55 -12.85 0.68
N ALA A 291 -4.35 -13.16 1.15
CA ALA A 291 -3.66 -12.30 2.13
C ALA A 291 -3.39 -10.86 1.62
N LYS A 292 -3.40 -10.63 0.29
CA LYS A 292 -3.05 -9.35 -0.33
C LYS A 292 -4.17 -8.73 -1.15
N TYR A 293 -4.97 -9.56 -1.84
CA TYR A 293 -5.92 -9.11 -2.87
C TYR A 293 -7.27 -9.81 -2.74
N PRO A 294 -8.39 -9.10 -3.02
CA PRO A 294 -9.67 -9.73 -3.26
C PRO A 294 -9.60 -10.60 -4.52
N LYS A 295 -10.27 -11.77 -4.52
CA LYS A 295 -10.25 -12.68 -5.66
C LYS A 295 -11.28 -12.34 -6.74
N TRP A 296 -12.19 -11.42 -6.44
CA TRP A 296 -13.31 -11.01 -7.29
C TRP A 296 -13.02 -9.74 -8.11
N VAL A 297 -11.80 -9.22 -8.04
CA VAL A 297 -11.39 -8.01 -8.76
C VAL A 297 -9.98 -8.15 -9.30
N ILE A 298 -9.75 -7.62 -10.49
CA ILE A 298 -8.42 -7.44 -11.10
C ILE A 298 -8.31 -6.01 -11.65
N ALA A 299 -7.08 -5.54 -11.80
CA ALA A 299 -6.74 -4.29 -12.44
C ALA A 299 -5.89 -4.56 -13.69
N TYR A 300 -6.48 -4.36 -14.87
CA TYR A 300 -5.72 -4.38 -16.11
C TYR A 300 -4.92 -3.08 -16.22
N LYS A 301 -3.61 -3.19 -16.34
CA LYS A 301 -2.69 -2.07 -16.53
C LYS A 301 -2.48 -1.83 -18.02
N PHE A 302 -2.60 -0.57 -18.43
CA PHE A 302 -2.25 -0.20 -19.79
C PHE A 302 -0.79 -0.54 -20.10
N PRO A 303 -0.46 -0.83 -21.38
CA PRO A 303 0.93 -1.00 -21.77
C PRO A 303 1.77 0.19 -21.30
N ALA A 304 2.88 -0.11 -20.64
CA ALA A 304 3.78 0.92 -20.14
C ALA A 304 4.39 1.72 -21.30
N GLU A 305 4.53 3.03 -21.11
CA GLU A 305 5.26 3.88 -22.04
C GLU A 305 6.72 3.41 -22.15
N GLU A 306 7.19 3.16 -23.38
CA GLU A 306 8.57 2.79 -23.65
C GLU A 306 9.31 3.98 -24.28
N VAL A 307 10.42 4.40 -23.65
CA VAL A 307 11.22 5.54 -24.10
C VAL A 307 12.63 5.07 -24.43
N LYS A 308 13.18 5.57 -25.54
CA LYS A 308 14.56 5.31 -25.93
C LYS A 308 15.53 6.11 -25.07
N SER A 309 16.66 5.47 -24.72
CA SER A 309 17.79 6.14 -24.05
C SER A 309 19.10 5.49 -24.45
N LYS A 310 20.20 6.19 -24.24
CA LYS A 310 21.57 5.68 -24.48
C LYS A 310 22.11 5.04 -23.22
N LEU A 311 22.43 3.73 -23.27
CA LEU A 311 23.09 3.01 -22.18
C LEU A 311 24.55 3.46 -22.10
N THR A 312 24.85 4.31 -21.13
CA THR A 312 26.18 4.93 -20.98
C THR A 312 27.15 4.05 -20.21
N ASP A 313 26.65 3.27 -19.24
CA ASP A 313 27.48 2.40 -18.42
C ASP A 313 26.62 1.31 -17.72
N ILE A 314 27.29 0.29 -17.18
CA ILE A 314 26.70 -0.70 -16.26
C ILE A 314 27.53 -0.74 -14.99
N VAL A 315 26.95 -0.30 -13.88
CA VAL A 315 27.62 -0.16 -12.57
C VAL A 315 27.14 -1.22 -11.61
N CYS A 316 28.07 -1.92 -10.96
CA CYS A 316 27.74 -2.93 -9.94
C CYS A 316 27.58 -2.30 -8.56
N THR A 317 26.48 -2.60 -7.88
CA THR A 317 26.22 -2.29 -6.47
C THR A 317 26.33 -3.52 -5.59
N VAL A 318 26.57 -3.32 -4.30
CA VAL A 318 26.72 -4.38 -3.31
C VAL A 318 25.58 -4.29 -2.31
N GLY A 319 24.68 -5.26 -2.33
CA GLY A 319 23.57 -5.30 -1.38
C GLY A 319 23.95 -5.84 0.00
N ARG A 320 23.03 -5.80 0.94
CA ARG A 320 23.17 -6.22 2.35
C ARG A 320 23.80 -7.63 2.53
N THR A 321 23.40 -8.58 1.71
CA THR A 321 23.93 -9.96 1.75
C THR A 321 25.28 -10.13 1.04
N GLY A 322 25.84 -9.03 0.53
CA GLY A 322 27.04 -9.01 -0.31
C GLY A 322 26.76 -9.31 -1.78
N LEU A 323 25.53 -9.51 -2.20
CA LEU A 323 25.15 -9.79 -3.59
C LEU A 323 25.58 -8.62 -4.49
N ILE A 324 26.21 -8.94 -5.60
CA ILE A 324 26.63 -7.94 -6.60
C ILE A 324 25.52 -7.83 -7.66
N THR A 325 24.93 -6.65 -7.74
CA THR A 325 23.83 -6.38 -8.68
C THR A 325 24.27 -5.36 -9.73
N PRO A 326 24.30 -5.73 -11.03
CA PRO A 326 24.56 -4.79 -12.10
C PRO A 326 23.33 -3.89 -12.33
N ASN A 327 23.59 -2.60 -12.53
CA ASN A 327 22.58 -1.58 -12.80
C ASN A 327 22.95 -0.82 -14.08
N ALA A 328 22.01 -0.71 -15.01
CA ALA A 328 22.13 0.15 -16.17
C ALA A 328 22.18 1.61 -15.74
N VAL A 329 23.12 2.36 -16.29
CA VAL A 329 23.20 3.82 -16.23
C VAL A 329 22.99 4.35 -17.64
N PHE A 330 22.02 5.23 -17.83
CA PHE A 330 21.65 5.74 -19.15
C PHE A 330 21.33 7.22 -19.11
N GLU A 331 21.31 7.86 -20.28
CA GLU A 331 20.96 9.27 -20.39
C GLU A 331 19.59 9.52 -19.73
N PRO A 332 19.44 10.63 -18.99
CA PRO A 332 18.18 10.91 -18.28
C PRO A 332 17.01 11.01 -19.23
N ILE A 333 15.96 10.25 -18.97
CA ILE A 333 14.70 10.28 -19.72
C ILE A 333 13.51 10.58 -18.80
N LYS A 334 12.49 11.18 -19.38
CA LYS A 334 11.22 11.39 -18.68
C LYS A 334 10.27 10.26 -19.06
N ILE A 335 9.77 9.53 -18.06
CA ILE A 335 8.74 8.50 -18.20
C ILE A 335 7.68 8.74 -17.13
N MET A 336 6.41 8.89 -17.55
CA MET A 336 5.29 9.16 -16.64
C MET A 336 5.61 10.27 -15.64
N GLY A 337 6.14 11.41 -16.16
CA GLY A 337 6.44 12.61 -15.38
C GLY A 337 7.70 12.53 -14.48
N SER A 338 8.34 11.39 -14.31
CA SER A 338 9.57 11.27 -13.52
C SER A 338 10.82 11.14 -14.40
N THR A 339 11.94 11.68 -13.90
CA THR A 339 13.24 11.54 -14.57
C THR A 339 13.93 10.26 -14.10
N VAL A 340 14.18 9.34 -15.02
CA VAL A 340 14.84 8.06 -14.77
C VAL A 340 16.23 8.06 -15.39
N ARG A 341 17.22 7.52 -14.67
CA ARG A 341 18.64 7.47 -15.08
C ARG A 341 19.27 6.11 -14.88
N ARG A 342 18.63 5.23 -14.13
CA ARG A 342 19.14 3.91 -13.76
C ARG A 342 18.02 2.89 -13.72
N ALA A 343 18.36 1.63 -14.03
CA ALA A 343 17.48 0.49 -13.86
C ALA A 343 18.30 -0.74 -13.48
N THR A 344 17.74 -1.63 -12.65
CA THR A 344 18.43 -2.87 -12.32
C THR A 344 18.53 -3.81 -13.53
N LEU A 345 19.64 -4.50 -13.63
CA LEU A 345 19.88 -5.55 -14.63
C LEU A 345 19.96 -6.94 -13.96
N HIS A 346 19.57 -7.04 -12.71
CA HIS A 346 19.49 -8.26 -11.91
C HIS A 346 20.82 -9.01 -11.81
N ASN A 347 21.29 -9.66 -12.88
CA ASN A 347 22.52 -10.44 -12.91
C ASN A 347 23.14 -10.50 -14.32
N ARG A 348 24.26 -11.18 -14.43
CA ARG A 348 25.00 -11.33 -15.69
C ARG A 348 24.21 -12.06 -16.78
N GLU A 349 23.44 -13.09 -16.40
CA GLU A 349 22.65 -13.85 -17.38
C GLU A 349 21.55 -13.00 -17.99
N TYR A 350 20.86 -12.19 -17.19
CA TYR A 350 19.87 -11.23 -17.67
C TYR A 350 20.43 -10.25 -18.71
N ILE A 351 21.65 -9.73 -18.50
CA ILE A 351 22.33 -8.85 -19.46
C ILE A 351 22.60 -9.58 -20.77
N LYS A 352 23.09 -10.83 -20.66
CA LYS A 352 23.41 -11.69 -21.81
C LYS A 352 22.15 -12.08 -22.59
N ASP A 353 21.09 -12.50 -21.89
CA ASP A 353 19.83 -12.94 -22.50
C ASP A 353 19.15 -11.80 -23.26
N LYS A 354 19.25 -10.58 -22.72
CA LYS A 354 18.77 -9.38 -23.42
C LYS A 354 19.74 -8.89 -24.50
N GLY A 355 20.95 -9.42 -24.56
CA GLY A 355 21.96 -9.00 -25.53
C GLY A 355 22.40 -7.56 -25.40
N LEU A 356 22.43 -7.02 -24.16
CA LEU A 356 22.76 -5.62 -23.87
C LEU A 356 24.29 -5.35 -23.97
N LEU A 357 24.65 -4.30 -24.66
CA LEU A 357 26.01 -3.79 -24.75
C LEU A 357 26.08 -2.34 -24.24
N ILE A 358 27.16 -1.98 -23.55
CA ILE A 358 27.38 -0.57 -23.16
C ILE A 358 27.55 0.26 -24.43
N GLY A 359 26.79 1.31 -24.57
CA GLY A 359 26.71 2.13 -25.77
C GLY A 359 25.49 1.80 -26.64
N ASP A 360 24.65 0.81 -26.31
CA ASP A 360 23.36 0.57 -26.98
C ASP A 360 22.40 1.73 -26.83
N THR A 361 21.56 1.94 -27.84
CA THR A 361 20.26 2.58 -27.63
C THR A 361 19.34 1.52 -27.03
N ILE A 362 18.78 1.78 -25.86
CA ILE A 362 17.90 0.86 -25.11
C ILE A 362 16.47 1.40 -25.04
N LEU A 363 15.50 0.50 -24.97
CA LEU A 363 14.14 0.83 -24.57
C LEU A 363 13.99 0.67 -23.06
N VAL A 364 13.47 1.70 -22.43
CA VAL A 364 13.23 1.74 -20.96
C VAL A 364 11.76 2.00 -20.73
N ARG A 365 11.18 1.26 -19.78
CA ARG A 365 9.81 1.46 -19.29
C ARG A 365 9.77 1.44 -17.77
N LYS A 366 8.63 1.76 -17.19
CA LYS A 366 8.35 1.51 -15.78
C LYS A 366 7.47 0.27 -15.64
N ALA A 367 8.00 -0.77 -15.02
CA ALA A 367 7.21 -1.94 -14.65
C ALA A 367 6.22 -1.57 -13.55
N GLY A 368 4.92 -1.84 -13.79
CA GLY A 368 3.83 -1.47 -12.85
C GLY A 368 3.76 0.02 -12.54
N ASP A 369 4.17 0.88 -13.48
CA ASP A 369 4.20 2.35 -13.38
C ASP A 369 5.15 2.91 -12.30
N VAL A 370 5.97 2.07 -11.69
CA VAL A 370 6.83 2.43 -10.54
C VAL A 370 8.31 2.18 -10.80
N ILE A 371 8.68 0.95 -11.17
CA ILE A 371 10.08 0.49 -11.20
C ILE A 371 10.65 0.58 -12.62
N PRO A 372 11.74 1.35 -12.84
CA PRO A 372 12.42 1.38 -14.13
C PRO A 372 12.98 0.03 -14.53
N GLU A 373 12.71 -0.38 -15.76
CA GLU A 373 13.18 -1.64 -16.36
C GLU A 373 13.74 -1.38 -17.76
N VAL A 374 14.85 -2.03 -18.09
CA VAL A 374 15.37 -2.06 -19.45
C VAL A 374 14.65 -3.19 -20.22
N VAL A 375 13.88 -2.83 -21.23
CA VAL A 375 13.16 -3.77 -22.08
C VAL A 375 14.15 -4.54 -22.97
N GLY A 376 15.07 -3.84 -23.61
CA GLY A 376 16.12 -4.42 -24.47
C GLY A 376 16.82 -3.36 -25.33
N PRO A 377 17.81 -3.79 -26.14
CA PRO A 377 18.50 -2.91 -27.07
C PRO A 377 17.71 -2.72 -28.36
N VAL A 378 17.87 -1.57 -29.00
CA VAL A 378 17.40 -1.27 -30.35
C VAL A 378 18.51 -1.66 -31.32
N ILE A 379 18.53 -2.95 -31.70
CA ILE A 379 19.66 -3.56 -32.44
C ILE A 379 19.98 -2.83 -33.76
N ASN A 380 18.97 -2.33 -34.46
CA ASN A 380 19.14 -1.60 -35.75
C ASN A 380 19.84 -0.23 -35.58
N GLU A 381 19.98 0.29 -34.36
CA GLU A 381 20.66 1.54 -34.05
C GLU A 381 22.09 1.36 -33.57
N ARG A 382 22.60 0.10 -33.57
CA ARG A 382 23.99 -0.18 -33.23
C ARG A 382 24.95 0.38 -34.28
N THR A 383 26.04 0.95 -33.78
CA THR A 383 27.08 1.61 -34.58
C THR A 383 28.33 0.76 -34.77
N GLY A 384 28.42 -0.39 -34.03
CA GLY A 384 29.59 -1.26 -33.98
C GLY A 384 30.67 -0.81 -32.97
N ASN A 385 30.41 0.25 -32.19
CA ASN A 385 31.29 0.73 -31.13
C ASN A 385 30.84 0.28 -29.73
N GLU A 386 29.75 -0.47 -29.63
CA GLU A 386 29.20 -0.95 -28.39
C GLU A 386 30.13 -1.99 -27.75
N LYS A 387 30.19 -2.01 -26.40
CA LYS A 387 31.11 -2.85 -25.65
C LYS A 387 30.37 -3.84 -24.78
N GLU A 388 30.89 -5.07 -24.73
CA GLU A 388 30.37 -6.09 -23.83
C GLU A 388 30.65 -5.69 -22.36
N PHE A 389 29.67 -5.88 -21.48
CA PHE A 389 29.85 -5.72 -20.04
C PHE A 389 30.51 -6.98 -19.46
N ILE A 390 31.58 -6.75 -18.69
CA ILE A 390 32.29 -7.83 -17.97
C ILE A 390 32.04 -7.65 -16.48
N MET A 391 31.48 -8.67 -15.83
CA MET A 391 31.32 -8.66 -14.38
C MET A 391 32.69 -8.55 -13.68
N PRO A 392 32.82 -7.70 -12.63
CA PRO A 392 34.07 -7.59 -11.90
C PRO A 392 34.41 -8.88 -11.15
N ASP A 393 35.71 -9.19 -11.02
CA ASP A 393 36.21 -10.30 -10.22
C ASP A 393 36.40 -9.92 -8.74
N THR A 394 36.39 -8.62 -8.45
CA THR A 394 36.55 -8.08 -7.10
C THR A 394 35.41 -7.16 -6.73
N CYS A 395 35.13 -7.05 -5.44
CA CYS A 395 34.11 -6.16 -4.90
C CYS A 395 34.44 -4.71 -5.25
N PRO A 396 33.50 -3.94 -5.86
CA PRO A 396 33.75 -2.54 -6.24
C PRO A 396 33.97 -1.61 -5.05
N ILE A 397 33.68 -2.05 -3.82
CA ILE A 397 33.76 -1.21 -2.60
C ILE A 397 34.96 -1.59 -1.74
N CYS A 398 35.19 -2.89 -1.48
CA CYS A 398 36.24 -3.33 -0.55
C CYS A 398 37.36 -4.13 -1.23
N ASN A 399 37.32 -4.32 -2.53
CA ASN A 399 38.29 -5.05 -3.37
C ASN A 399 38.50 -6.54 -2.99
N ALA A 400 37.66 -7.10 -2.12
CA ALA A 400 37.71 -8.54 -1.82
C ALA A 400 37.34 -9.34 -3.09
N LYS A 401 38.02 -10.47 -3.31
CA LYS A 401 37.72 -11.39 -4.42
C LYS A 401 36.28 -11.90 -4.30
N LEU A 402 35.49 -11.74 -5.34
CA LEU A 402 34.12 -12.20 -5.37
C LEU A 402 34.03 -13.74 -5.45
N ILE A 403 32.99 -14.31 -4.86
CA ILE A 403 32.72 -15.74 -4.89
C ILE A 403 31.30 -15.98 -5.47
N PRO A 404 31.08 -17.10 -6.18
CA PRO A 404 29.74 -17.44 -6.67
C PRO A 404 28.79 -17.75 -5.50
N THR A 405 27.51 -17.48 -5.70
CA THR A 405 26.44 -17.93 -4.83
C THR A 405 26.24 -19.44 -4.98
N LEU A 406 25.41 -20.06 -4.13
CA LEU A 406 25.08 -21.50 -4.24
C LEU A 406 24.43 -21.87 -5.59
N SER A 407 23.73 -20.96 -6.23
CA SER A 407 23.16 -21.16 -7.56
C SER A 407 24.20 -21.08 -8.67
N GLY A 408 25.38 -20.51 -8.41
CA GLY A 408 26.42 -20.26 -9.40
C GLY A 408 26.13 -19.10 -10.37
N ILE A 409 24.93 -18.54 -10.35
CA ILE A 409 24.47 -17.48 -11.28
C ILE A 409 24.99 -16.12 -10.85
N ASP A 410 24.92 -15.84 -9.57
CA ASP A 410 25.26 -14.53 -9.00
C ASP A 410 26.60 -14.56 -8.30
N LEU A 411 27.25 -13.40 -8.20
CA LEU A 411 28.48 -13.19 -7.44
C LEU A 411 28.18 -12.45 -6.13
N LYS A 412 28.94 -12.74 -5.08
CA LYS A 412 28.86 -12.03 -3.81
C LYS A 412 30.22 -11.67 -3.25
N CYS A 413 30.25 -10.56 -2.54
CA CYS A 413 31.37 -10.15 -1.69
C CYS A 413 31.38 -11.02 -0.42
N PRO A 414 32.46 -11.78 -0.14
CA PRO A 414 32.56 -12.61 1.04
C PRO A 414 32.93 -11.82 2.32
N ASN A 415 33.36 -10.57 2.19
CA ASN A 415 33.80 -9.74 3.30
C ASN A 415 32.61 -9.23 4.12
N ASP A 416 32.43 -9.78 5.32
CA ASP A 416 31.35 -9.40 6.23
C ASP A 416 31.52 -7.97 6.79
N LYS A 417 32.73 -7.41 6.73
CA LYS A 417 33.04 -6.03 7.11
C LYS A 417 33.08 -5.07 5.92
N CYS A 418 32.52 -5.45 4.78
CA CYS A 418 32.42 -4.57 3.63
C CYS A 418 31.57 -3.32 3.97
N PRO A 419 32.08 -2.09 3.75
CA PRO A 419 31.34 -0.85 4.08
C PRO A 419 29.94 -0.81 3.46
N ALA A 420 29.79 -1.23 2.20
CA ALA A 420 28.48 -1.29 1.56
C ALA A 420 27.49 -2.21 2.29
N ARG A 421 27.95 -3.40 2.72
CA ARG A 421 27.08 -4.33 3.49
C ARG A 421 26.67 -3.74 4.84
N ASN A 422 27.56 -3.01 5.50
CA ASN A 422 27.27 -2.36 6.77
C ASN A 422 26.23 -1.25 6.57
N ILE A 423 26.41 -0.39 5.58
CA ILE A 423 25.45 0.68 5.22
C ILE A 423 24.08 0.08 4.93
N GLU A 424 23.99 -0.91 4.06
CA GLU A 424 22.76 -1.58 3.70
C GLU A 424 22.08 -2.26 4.90
N SER A 425 22.85 -2.79 5.85
CA SER A 425 22.32 -3.36 7.09
C SER A 425 21.75 -2.30 8.02
N LEU A 426 22.36 -1.13 8.10
CA LEU A 426 21.84 0.03 8.85
C LEU A 426 20.56 0.56 8.22
N ILE A 427 20.52 0.71 6.89
CA ILE A 427 19.33 1.15 6.13
C ILE A 427 18.18 0.18 6.37
N HIS A 428 18.42 -1.14 6.26
CA HIS A 428 17.42 -2.15 6.53
C HIS A 428 16.90 -2.11 7.97
N TYR A 429 17.80 -1.88 8.95
CA TYR A 429 17.42 -1.82 10.36
C TYR A 429 16.47 -0.65 10.65
N THR A 430 16.70 0.51 10.04
CA THR A 430 15.90 1.72 10.24
C THR A 430 14.62 1.76 9.41
N ASP A 431 14.48 0.87 8.41
CA ASP A 431 13.35 0.81 7.49
C ASP A 431 11.99 0.79 8.21
N ARG A 432 10.98 1.33 7.55
CA ARG A 432 9.60 1.43 8.06
C ARG A 432 9.01 0.07 8.46
N LYS A 433 9.37 -1.01 7.76
CA LYS A 433 8.93 -2.37 8.09
C LYS A 433 9.71 -3.01 9.21
N ALA A 434 10.92 -2.55 9.46
CA ALA A 434 11.83 -2.99 10.50
C ALA A 434 11.61 -2.18 11.79
N MET A 435 12.62 -1.45 12.26
CA MET A 435 12.50 -0.64 13.49
C MET A 435 11.75 0.68 13.29
N ASN A 436 11.45 1.08 12.06
CA ASN A 436 10.66 2.26 11.69
C ASN A 436 11.20 3.54 12.36
N ILE A 437 12.45 3.88 12.07
CA ILE A 437 13.10 5.09 12.61
C ILE A 437 12.98 6.22 11.59
N ASP A 438 11.98 7.06 11.76
CA ASP A 438 11.77 8.22 10.91
C ASP A 438 12.94 9.21 11.06
N GLY A 439 13.41 9.77 9.95
CA GLY A 439 14.54 10.68 9.91
C GLY A 439 15.89 10.00 9.59
N LEU A 440 16.00 8.66 9.63
CA LEU A 440 17.18 7.91 9.18
C LEU A 440 16.89 7.17 7.87
N GLY A 441 16.61 7.93 6.81
CA GLY A 441 16.50 7.38 5.45
C GLY A 441 17.88 7.01 4.87
N GLU A 442 17.87 6.29 3.73
CA GLU A 442 19.05 5.77 3.03
C GLU A 442 20.19 6.80 2.90
N ARG A 443 19.88 7.98 2.37
CA ARG A 443 20.87 9.04 2.18
C ARG A 443 21.49 9.51 3.51
N ILE A 444 20.69 9.68 4.55
CA ILE A 444 21.18 10.14 5.86
C ILE A 444 22.06 9.07 6.51
N ILE A 445 21.69 7.80 6.39
CA ILE A 445 22.54 6.69 6.86
C ILE A 445 23.87 6.66 6.13
N GLU A 446 23.89 6.83 4.79
CA GLU A 446 25.12 6.91 4.02
C GLU A 446 26.00 8.08 4.44
N ASP A 447 25.42 9.28 4.59
CA ASP A 447 26.13 10.48 5.02
C ASP A 447 26.70 10.29 6.44
N PHE A 448 25.91 9.80 7.39
CA PHE A 448 26.35 9.54 8.77
C PHE A 448 27.40 8.44 8.86
N TYR A 449 27.31 7.42 8.01
CA TYR A 449 28.33 6.38 7.93
C TYR A 449 29.66 6.94 7.43
N ASN A 450 29.64 7.73 6.37
CA ASN A 450 30.82 8.35 5.78
C ASN A 450 31.46 9.38 6.72
N MET A 451 30.67 10.07 7.54
CA MET A 451 31.16 10.99 8.60
C MET A 451 31.63 10.24 9.86
N GLY A 452 31.46 8.93 9.94
CA GLY A 452 31.78 8.15 11.15
C GLY A 452 30.85 8.39 12.35
N ILE A 453 29.66 8.95 12.08
CA ILE A 453 28.64 9.22 13.09
C ILE A 453 27.91 7.92 13.47
N ILE A 454 27.52 7.12 12.47
CA ILE A 454 26.90 5.79 12.62
C ILE A 454 27.74 4.79 11.83
N THR A 455 28.38 3.84 12.49
CA THR A 455 29.15 2.77 11.85
C THR A 455 28.62 1.37 12.17
N LYS A 456 27.83 1.25 13.22
CA LYS A 456 27.19 0.02 13.71
C LYS A 456 25.81 0.32 14.33
N LEU A 457 24.98 -0.68 14.55
CA LEU A 457 23.60 -0.51 15.02
C LEU A 457 23.47 0.24 16.35
N ILE A 458 24.39 -0.01 17.30
CA ILE A 458 24.36 0.66 18.60
C ILE A 458 24.58 2.17 18.51
N ASP A 459 25.31 2.64 17.49
CA ASP A 459 25.56 4.07 17.30
C ASP A 459 24.28 4.86 17.04
N ILE A 460 23.26 4.23 16.45
CA ILE A 460 21.93 4.81 16.27
C ILE A 460 21.33 5.26 17.60
N TYR A 461 21.42 4.41 18.62
CA TYR A 461 20.84 4.68 19.95
C TYR A 461 21.71 5.62 20.80
N ASN A 462 22.95 5.83 20.41
CA ASN A 462 23.89 6.78 21.02
C ASN A 462 23.83 8.18 20.40
N LEU A 463 23.03 8.39 19.33
CA LEU A 463 22.89 9.72 18.69
C LEU A 463 22.39 10.79 19.65
N LYS A 464 21.63 10.43 20.68
CA LYS A 464 21.18 11.35 21.74
C LYS A 464 22.32 12.11 22.40
N ASP A 465 23.49 11.47 22.55
CA ASP A 465 24.68 12.04 23.18
C ASP A 465 25.42 13.00 22.23
N ARG A 466 25.04 13.03 20.94
CA ARG A 466 25.62 13.87 19.88
C ARG A 466 24.65 14.92 19.36
N ARG A 467 23.58 15.23 20.10
CA ARG A 467 22.51 16.15 19.68
C ARG A 467 23.04 17.49 19.16
N GLU A 468 23.94 18.12 19.88
CA GLU A 468 24.51 19.43 19.50
C GLU A 468 25.33 19.35 18.20
N GLU A 469 26.08 18.28 17.99
CA GLU A 469 26.81 18.03 16.76
C GLU A 469 25.86 17.83 15.58
N LEU A 470 24.76 17.11 15.78
CA LEU A 470 23.77 16.86 14.72
C LEU A 470 23.05 18.15 14.27
N ILE A 471 22.79 19.09 15.19
CA ILE A 471 22.16 20.38 14.86
C ILE A 471 23.04 21.24 13.96
N GLU A 472 24.37 21.11 14.05
CA GLU A 472 25.35 21.85 13.23
C GLU A 472 25.43 21.31 11.80
N LEU A 473 24.87 20.13 11.50
CA LEU A 473 24.93 19.55 10.16
C LEU A 473 23.97 20.25 9.19
N GLU A 474 24.40 20.42 7.94
CA GLU A 474 23.58 21.00 6.88
C GLU A 474 22.29 20.20 6.68
N GLY A 475 21.15 20.89 6.70
CA GLY A 475 19.82 20.28 6.56
C GLY A 475 19.22 19.77 7.87
N PHE A 476 19.93 19.87 9.00
CA PHE A 476 19.43 19.53 10.32
C PHE A 476 19.25 20.78 11.16
N GLY A 477 18.09 20.89 11.81
CA GLY A 477 17.78 21.93 12.78
C GLY A 477 17.31 21.31 14.10
N PRO A 478 17.21 22.09 15.19
CA PRO A 478 16.81 21.56 16.50
C PRO A 478 15.57 20.68 16.45
N LYS A 479 14.52 21.12 15.76
CA LYS A 479 13.24 20.38 15.67
C LYS A 479 13.38 19.06 14.90
N SER A 480 14.18 19.03 13.81
CA SER A 480 14.36 17.78 13.03
C SER A 480 15.22 16.77 13.79
N VAL A 481 16.23 17.24 14.53
CA VAL A 481 17.06 16.38 15.40
C VAL A 481 16.23 15.85 16.57
N ASP A 482 15.41 16.67 17.23
CA ASP A 482 14.54 16.22 18.32
C ASP A 482 13.54 15.17 17.82
N ASN A 483 12.91 15.37 16.65
CA ASN A 483 12.00 14.38 16.04
C ASN A 483 12.71 13.06 15.74
N LEU A 484 13.95 13.12 15.23
CA LEU A 484 14.77 11.92 14.99
C LEU A 484 15.06 11.19 16.29
N LEU A 485 15.51 11.88 17.34
CA LEU A 485 15.82 11.27 18.63
C LEU A 485 14.56 10.66 19.28
N ASP A 486 13.42 11.31 19.18
CA ASP A 486 12.12 10.78 19.61
C ASP A 486 11.73 9.51 18.84
N SER A 487 11.98 9.48 17.53
CA SER A 487 11.72 8.29 16.71
C SER A 487 12.62 7.12 17.11
N ILE A 488 13.88 7.38 17.42
CA ILE A 488 14.83 6.38 17.93
C ILE A 488 14.35 5.82 19.29
N GLU A 489 13.93 6.66 20.21
CA GLU A 489 13.42 6.21 21.51
C GLU A 489 12.12 5.39 21.35
N LYS A 490 11.20 5.82 20.49
CA LYS A 490 9.97 5.07 20.16
C LYS A 490 10.30 3.69 19.58
N SER A 491 11.33 3.57 18.75
CA SER A 491 11.73 2.31 18.12
C SER A 491 12.11 1.22 19.12
N LYS A 492 12.62 1.60 20.30
CA LYS A 492 12.98 0.66 21.38
C LYS A 492 11.79 -0.16 21.88
N HIS A 493 10.57 0.34 21.71
CA HIS A 493 9.33 -0.30 22.16
C HIS A 493 8.68 -1.19 21.09
N ASN A 494 9.32 -1.39 19.95
CA ASN A 494 8.80 -2.28 18.92
C ASN A 494 8.73 -3.72 19.41
N SER A 495 7.75 -4.48 18.91
CA SER A 495 7.58 -5.90 19.24
C SER A 495 8.65 -6.76 18.57
N LEU A 496 8.92 -7.95 19.14
CA LEU A 496 9.98 -8.86 18.72
C LEU A 496 10.00 -9.18 17.23
N GLU A 497 8.85 -9.28 16.55
CA GLU A 497 8.82 -9.58 15.12
C GLU A 497 9.45 -8.46 14.28
N LYS A 498 9.32 -7.20 14.71
CA LYS A 498 9.98 -6.06 14.08
C LYS A 498 11.49 -6.14 14.25
N PHE A 499 11.93 -6.44 15.47
CA PHE A 499 13.33 -6.61 15.78
C PHE A 499 13.96 -7.78 15.00
N LEU A 500 13.32 -8.96 14.95
CA LEU A 500 13.80 -10.12 14.19
C LEU A 500 13.93 -9.83 12.69
N PHE A 501 12.99 -9.08 12.12
CA PHE A 501 13.10 -8.64 10.74
C PHE A 501 14.26 -7.64 10.57
N ALA A 502 14.40 -6.69 11.50
CA ALA A 502 15.40 -5.62 11.44
C ALA A 502 16.84 -6.13 11.53
N ILE A 503 17.15 -7.09 12.42
CA ILE A 503 18.50 -7.67 12.53
C ILE A 503 18.90 -8.50 11.31
N GLY A 504 17.97 -8.81 10.43
CA GLY A 504 18.23 -9.32 9.08
C GLY A 504 18.75 -10.75 9.02
N ILE A 505 18.25 -11.67 9.86
CA ILE A 505 18.56 -13.10 9.76
C ILE A 505 18.26 -13.58 8.35
N LYS A 506 19.21 -14.24 7.70
CA LYS A 506 19.11 -14.65 6.29
C LYS A 506 17.88 -15.51 6.04
N GLY A 507 17.05 -15.09 5.10
CA GLY A 507 15.81 -15.78 4.70
C GLY A 507 14.61 -15.50 5.60
N ILE A 508 14.77 -14.78 6.70
CA ILE A 508 13.66 -14.37 7.56
C ILE A 508 13.07 -13.06 7.05
N GLY A 509 11.91 -13.18 6.37
CA GLY A 509 11.08 -12.03 5.99
C GLY A 509 10.07 -11.69 7.09
N GLU A 510 9.30 -10.62 6.87
CA GLU A 510 8.30 -10.09 7.80
C GLU A 510 7.31 -11.17 8.31
N LYS A 511 6.80 -12.03 7.39
CA LYS A 511 5.88 -13.14 7.73
C LYS A 511 6.53 -14.15 8.68
N ASN A 512 7.74 -14.59 8.37
CA ASN A 512 8.44 -15.60 9.17
C ASN A 512 8.90 -15.03 10.51
N ALA A 513 9.33 -13.76 10.55
CA ALA A 513 9.65 -13.06 11.79
C ALA A 513 8.45 -13.02 12.74
N LYS A 514 7.25 -12.71 12.23
CA LYS A 514 6.02 -12.72 13.04
C LYS A 514 5.66 -14.11 13.54
N LEU A 515 5.77 -15.14 12.69
CA LEU A 515 5.51 -16.53 13.06
C LEU A 515 6.42 -17.00 14.19
N ILE A 516 7.72 -16.73 14.06
CA ILE A 516 8.76 -17.10 15.06
C ILE A 516 8.55 -16.33 16.36
N ALA A 517 8.32 -15.01 16.29
CA ALA A 517 8.11 -14.18 17.47
C ALA A 517 6.87 -14.63 18.27
N LYS A 518 5.78 -14.96 17.57
CA LYS A 518 4.56 -15.47 18.20
C LYS A 518 4.77 -16.80 18.92
N LYS A 519 5.64 -17.69 18.39
CA LYS A 519 5.93 -18.99 18.98
C LYS A 519 6.88 -18.90 20.19
N TYR A 520 7.99 -18.17 20.04
CA TYR A 520 9.02 -18.14 21.06
C TYR A 520 8.84 -17.03 22.11
N LEU A 521 8.06 -16.00 21.80
CA LEU A 521 7.69 -14.87 22.65
C LEU A 521 8.85 -13.98 23.09
N THR A 522 10.05 -14.49 23.27
CA THR A 522 11.26 -13.73 23.60
C THR A 522 12.43 -14.15 22.70
N LEU A 523 13.38 -13.24 22.51
CA LEU A 523 14.59 -13.54 21.75
C LEU A 523 15.43 -14.62 22.44
N ASP A 524 15.50 -14.61 23.76
CA ASP A 524 16.26 -15.59 24.54
C ASP A 524 15.71 -17.02 24.32
N ASN A 525 14.40 -17.21 24.29
CA ASN A 525 13.78 -18.48 23.95
C ASN A 525 14.13 -18.95 22.53
N LEU A 526 14.10 -18.04 21.57
CA LEU A 526 14.47 -18.33 20.18
C LEU A 526 15.96 -18.70 20.06
N ALA A 527 16.84 -17.98 20.75
CA ALA A 527 18.28 -18.23 20.73
C ALA A 527 18.65 -19.63 21.27
N ASN A 528 17.85 -20.16 22.20
CA ASN A 528 18.03 -21.49 22.78
C ASN A 528 17.29 -22.61 22.02
N ALA A 529 16.55 -22.29 20.97
CA ALA A 529 15.79 -23.26 20.20
C ALA A 529 16.73 -24.19 19.40
N SER A 530 16.43 -25.48 19.40
CA SER A 530 17.16 -26.47 18.61
C SER A 530 16.79 -26.39 17.11
N PHE A 531 17.66 -26.93 16.26
CA PHE A 531 17.38 -27.04 14.82
C PHE A 531 16.09 -27.84 14.58
N GLU A 532 15.88 -28.93 15.30
CA GLU A 532 14.71 -29.80 15.18
C GLU A 532 13.42 -29.07 15.54
N GLU A 533 13.42 -28.30 16.62
CA GLU A 533 12.26 -27.49 17.04
C GLU A 533 11.90 -26.44 16.00
N LEU A 534 12.91 -25.75 15.43
CA LEU A 534 12.72 -24.76 14.38
C LEU A 534 12.20 -25.39 13.09
N ASN A 535 12.78 -26.53 12.68
CA ASN A 535 12.39 -27.22 11.43
C ASN A 535 10.99 -27.83 11.50
N ASN A 536 10.44 -28.06 12.69
CA ASN A 536 9.07 -28.55 12.89
C ASN A 536 8.01 -27.43 12.82
N ILE A 537 8.41 -26.17 12.69
CA ILE A 537 7.47 -25.07 12.55
C ILE A 537 6.94 -25.04 11.12
N PRO A 538 5.61 -25.02 10.90
CA PRO A 538 5.03 -24.81 9.57
C PRO A 538 5.64 -23.59 8.90
N ASP A 539 5.95 -23.67 7.62
CA ASP A 539 6.61 -22.63 6.81
C ASP A 539 8.09 -22.34 7.14
N ILE A 540 8.66 -22.99 8.17
CA ILE A 540 10.10 -22.94 8.47
C ILE A 540 10.74 -24.26 8.04
N GLY A 541 11.37 -24.24 6.88
CA GLY A 541 12.10 -25.40 6.38
C GLY A 541 13.55 -25.49 6.89
N PRO A 542 14.29 -26.56 6.53
CA PRO A 542 15.64 -26.82 7.07
C PRO A 542 16.65 -25.71 6.73
N ILE A 543 16.47 -25.00 5.61
CA ILE A 543 17.33 -23.87 5.24
C ILE A 543 17.17 -22.71 6.21
N LEU A 544 15.93 -22.37 6.57
CA LEU A 544 15.65 -21.29 7.52
C LEU A 544 16.03 -21.67 8.94
N ALA A 545 15.71 -22.90 9.38
CA ALA A 545 16.11 -23.42 10.69
C ALA A 545 17.63 -23.37 10.88
N LYS A 546 18.40 -23.78 9.86
CA LYS A 546 19.85 -23.68 9.84
C LYS A 546 20.33 -22.22 9.92
N SER A 547 19.71 -21.33 9.16
CA SER A 547 20.07 -19.90 9.13
C SER A 547 19.87 -19.24 10.50
N ILE A 548 18.80 -19.58 11.22
CA ILE A 548 18.52 -19.07 12.57
C ILE A 548 19.56 -19.60 13.56
N THR A 549 19.80 -20.92 13.57
CA THR A 549 20.76 -21.52 14.51
C THR A 549 22.19 -21.04 14.27
N GLU A 550 22.62 -20.85 13.02
CA GLU A 550 23.94 -20.29 12.69
C GLU A 550 24.05 -18.82 13.11
N PHE A 551 22.97 -18.03 12.98
CA PHE A 551 22.96 -16.64 13.39
C PHE A 551 23.23 -16.47 14.89
N PHE A 552 22.58 -17.27 15.76
CA PHE A 552 22.75 -17.21 17.22
C PHE A 552 24.03 -17.87 17.72
N LYS A 553 24.69 -18.72 16.91
CA LYS A 553 26.02 -19.28 17.23
C LYS A 553 27.16 -18.30 16.91
N ASN A 554 26.89 -17.24 16.15
CA ASN A 554 27.91 -16.27 15.79
C ASN A 554 28.10 -15.26 16.94
N GLU A 555 29.33 -15.19 17.46
CA GLU A 555 29.68 -14.33 18.61
C GLU A 555 29.50 -12.83 18.30
N ASP A 556 29.81 -12.40 17.07
CA ASP A 556 29.65 -11.01 16.67
C ASP A 556 28.17 -10.60 16.67
N ASN A 557 27.26 -11.49 16.19
CA ASN A 557 25.83 -11.24 16.22
C ASN A 557 25.31 -11.18 17.66
N MET A 558 25.76 -12.08 18.52
CA MET A 558 25.35 -12.10 19.93
C MET A 558 25.81 -10.85 20.68
N LYS A 559 27.01 -10.34 20.35
CA LYS A 559 27.49 -9.08 20.90
C LYS A 559 26.64 -7.89 20.47
N VAL A 560 26.22 -7.83 19.22
CA VAL A 560 25.30 -6.78 18.71
C VAL A 560 23.95 -6.85 19.46
N ILE A 561 23.42 -8.06 19.68
CA ILE A 561 22.18 -8.25 20.45
C ILE A 561 22.34 -7.75 21.87
N GLU A 562 23.46 -8.08 22.54
CA GLU A 562 23.73 -7.65 23.90
C GLU A 562 23.87 -6.13 24.00
N ASP A 563 24.61 -5.50 23.07
CA ASP A 563 24.72 -4.05 22.99
C ASP A 563 23.34 -3.37 22.86
N LEU A 564 22.45 -3.92 22.02
CA LEU A 564 21.09 -3.39 21.85
C LEU A 564 20.19 -3.65 23.07
N LYS A 565 20.37 -4.78 23.77
CA LYS A 565 19.68 -5.10 25.04
C LYS A 565 20.07 -4.10 26.14
N ASN A 566 21.35 -3.72 26.20
CA ASN A 566 21.88 -2.77 27.18
C ASN A 566 21.31 -1.33 27.02
N VAL A 567 20.85 -0.97 25.83
CA VAL A 567 20.14 0.32 25.57
C VAL A 567 18.62 0.17 25.62
N ASN A 568 18.12 -0.94 26.17
CA ASN A 568 16.70 -1.23 26.40
C ASN A 568 15.86 -1.38 25.12
N VAL A 569 16.41 -1.92 24.03
CA VAL A 569 15.59 -2.33 22.88
C VAL A 569 14.76 -3.55 23.29
N ASN A 570 13.45 -3.48 23.08
CA ASN A 570 12.54 -4.57 23.40
C ASN A 570 12.79 -5.80 22.53
N MET A 571 12.93 -6.95 23.16
CA MET A 571 13.16 -8.25 22.53
C MET A 571 12.07 -9.26 22.92
N THR A 572 10.87 -8.75 23.25
CA THR A 572 9.70 -9.54 23.65
C THR A 572 8.56 -9.28 22.68
N TYR A 573 7.82 -10.31 22.35
CA TYR A 573 6.62 -10.22 21.52
C TYR A 573 5.48 -9.55 22.30
N LEU A 574 4.92 -8.48 21.74
CA LEU A 574 3.87 -7.66 22.36
C LEU A 574 2.46 -7.98 21.84
N GLY A 575 2.33 -8.85 20.85
CA GLY A 575 1.03 -9.26 20.31
C GLY A 575 0.34 -10.33 21.18
N LYS A 576 -0.88 -10.70 20.79
CA LYS A 576 -1.63 -11.77 21.47
C LYS A 576 -0.93 -13.12 21.31
N LYS A 577 -0.81 -13.85 22.42
CA LYS A 577 -0.24 -15.21 22.42
C LYS A 577 -1.17 -16.18 21.73
N THR A 578 -0.62 -17.16 21.02
CA THR A 578 -1.40 -18.28 20.50
C THR A 578 -1.81 -19.20 21.65
N ASN A 579 -3.07 -19.57 21.72
CA ASN A 579 -3.54 -20.58 22.65
C ASN A 579 -3.22 -21.98 22.08
N GLU A 580 -2.06 -22.52 22.44
CA GLU A 580 -1.62 -23.85 21.97
C GLU A 580 -2.43 -25.00 22.57
N SER A 581 -3.16 -24.77 23.67
CA SER A 581 -4.05 -25.77 24.27
C SER A 581 -5.42 -25.83 23.59
N SER A 582 -5.73 -24.91 22.69
CA SER A 582 -7.01 -24.87 21.96
C SER A 582 -7.19 -26.10 21.06
N PHE A 583 -8.44 -26.55 20.96
CA PHE A 583 -8.82 -27.60 20.03
C PHE A 583 -8.55 -27.29 18.57
N LEU A 584 -8.34 -26.01 18.24
CA LEU A 584 -8.01 -25.54 16.87
C LEU A 584 -6.51 -25.69 16.53
N ASN A 585 -5.64 -25.90 17.52
CA ASN A 585 -4.21 -25.93 17.30
C ASN A 585 -3.79 -26.91 16.19
N GLY A 586 -3.11 -26.41 15.16
CA GLY A 586 -2.66 -27.19 13.99
C GLY A 586 -3.78 -27.58 13.00
N LYS A 587 -5.06 -27.30 13.28
CA LYS A 587 -6.16 -27.63 12.39
C LYS A 587 -6.35 -26.60 11.29
N ARG A 588 -6.54 -27.07 10.06
CA ARG A 588 -6.85 -26.24 8.90
C ARG A 588 -8.36 -26.05 8.75
N ILE A 589 -8.82 -24.83 8.94
CA ILE A 589 -10.25 -24.49 8.94
C ILE A 589 -10.59 -23.68 7.69
N VAL A 590 -11.70 -24.04 7.06
CA VAL A 590 -12.32 -23.28 5.96
C VAL A 590 -13.67 -22.76 6.45
N VAL A 591 -14.01 -21.52 6.09
CA VAL A 591 -15.32 -20.94 6.43
C VAL A 591 -16.09 -20.67 5.14
N THR A 592 -17.40 -21.01 5.15
CA THR A 592 -18.33 -20.77 4.04
C THR A 592 -19.70 -20.32 4.54
N GLY A 593 -20.39 -19.51 3.74
CA GLY A 593 -21.63 -18.87 4.14
C GLY A 593 -21.44 -17.64 5.03
N THR A 594 -22.52 -17.04 5.47
CA THR A 594 -22.54 -15.86 6.35
C THR A 594 -22.73 -16.31 7.80
N LEU A 595 -21.79 -15.96 8.66
CA LEU A 595 -21.90 -16.21 10.11
C LEU A 595 -22.78 -15.12 10.74
N GLU A 596 -23.50 -15.46 11.80
CA GLU A 596 -24.44 -14.55 12.48
C GLU A 596 -23.72 -13.63 13.47
N ASN A 597 -22.74 -14.18 14.21
CA ASN A 597 -22.07 -13.47 15.32
C ASN A 597 -20.66 -12.98 14.99
N TYR A 598 -20.08 -13.41 13.87
CA TYR A 598 -18.70 -13.06 13.49
C TYR A 598 -18.62 -12.57 12.06
N THR A 599 -17.85 -11.52 11.86
CA THR A 599 -17.36 -11.20 10.51
C THR A 599 -16.29 -12.23 10.09
N ARG A 600 -16.00 -12.28 8.79
CA ARG A 600 -14.99 -13.20 8.26
C ARG A 600 -13.58 -12.93 8.82
N ASP A 601 -13.26 -11.66 9.04
CA ASP A 601 -11.98 -11.26 9.61
C ASP A 601 -11.90 -11.61 11.10
N GLN A 602 -12.97 -11.42 11.86
CA GLN A 602 -13.04 -11.81 13.27
C GLN A 602 -12.88 -13.32 13.46
N ILE A 603 -13.57 -14.13 12.64
CA ILE A 603 -13.46 -15.57 12.77
C ILE A 603 -12.09 -16.09 12.32
N GLN A 604 -11.47 -15.46 11.31
CA GLN A 604 -10.09 -15.75 10.92
C GLN A 604 -9.14 -15.45 12.08
N GLU A 605 -9.26 -14.29 12.71
CA GLU A 605 -8.43 -13.90 13.87
C GLU A 605 -8.60 -14.89 15.03
N ILE A 606 -9.85 -15.29 15.35
CA ILE A 606 -10.13 -16.27 16.39
C ILE A 606 -9.49 -17.64 16.08
N ILE A 607 -9.58 -18.10 14.84
CA ILE A 607 -8.96 -19.36 14.42
C ILE A 607 -7.44 -19.28 14.56
N GLU A 608 -6.82 -18.19 14.09
CA GLU A 608 -5.36 -17.99 14.15
C GLU A 608 -4.86 -17.75 15.58
N GLU A 609 -5.60 -17.04 16.43
CA GLU A 609 -5.28 -16.86 17.86
C GLU A 609 -5.31 -18.19 18.64
N ASN A 610 -6.15 -19.11 18.20
CA ASN A 610 -6.25 -20.45 18.79
C ASN A 610 -5.38 -21.49 18.06
N GLY A 611 -4.34 -21.09 17.35
CA GLY A 611 -3.38 -21.99 16.70
C GLY A 611 -3.88 -22.70 15.46
N GLY A 612 -5.09 -22.36 14.97
CA GLY A 612 -5.65 -22.90 13.73
C GLY A 612 -5.05 -22.27 12.49
N LEU A 613 -5.14 -22.96 11.36
CA LEU A 613 -4.68 -22.49 10.06
C LEU A 613 -5.89 -22.13 9.21
N TRP A 614 -6.05 -20.84 8.93
CA TRP A 614 -7.08 -20.37 7.99
C TRP A 614 -6.79 -20.84 6.56
N SER A 615 -7.83 -21.29 5.85
CA SER A 615 -7.72 -21.64 4.42
C SER A 615 -8.93 -21.13 3.64
N SER A 616 -8.68 -20.61 2.45
CA SER A 616 -9.72 -20.11 1.55
C SER A 616 -10.36 -21.18 0.68
N SER A 617 -9.80 -22.41 0.64
CA SER A 617 -10.29 -23.51 -0.20
C SER A 617 -10.32 -24.84 0.55
N VAL A 618 -11.32 -25.66 0.23
CA VAL A 618 -11.47 -27.03 0.78
C VAL A 618 -10.57 -27.98 0.01
N THR A 619 -9.71 -28.70 0.71
CA THR A 619 -8.79 -29.72 0.18
C THR A 619 -8.80 -30.94 1.09
N LYS A 620 -8.18 -32.06 0.68
CA LYS A 620 -7.99 -33.25 1.54
C LYS A 620 -7.23 -32.96 2.85
N LYS A 621 -6.53 -31.82 2.92
CA LYS A 621 -5.81 -31.37 4.12
C LYS A 621 -6.66 -30.48 5.04
N THR A 622 -7.91 -30.20 4.68
CA THR A 622 -8.84 -29.39 5.50
C THR A 622 -9.31 -30.24 6.67
N SER A 623 -9.18 -29.71 7.89
CA SER A 623 -9.56 -30.42 9.12
C SER A 623 -11.05 -30.29 9.43
N ALA A 624 -11.63 -29.12 9.12
CA ALA A 624 -13.08 -28.89 9.27
C ALA A 624 -13.52 -27.70 8.41
N VAL A 625 -14.80 -27.64 8.12
CA VAL A 625 -15.47 -26.52 7.45
C VAL A 625 -16.50 -25.91 8.39
N LEU A 626 -16.31 -24.63 8.75
CA LEU A 626 -17.29 -23.86 9.52
C LEU A 626 -18.32 -23.27 8.58
N VAL A 627 -19.59 -23.55 8.83
CA VAL A 627 -20.69 -23.26 7.92
C VAL A 627 -21.67 -22.28 8.58
N GLY A 628 -21.87 -21.13 7.93
CA GLY A 628 -22.92 -20.17 8.24
C GLY A 628 -24.16 -20.36 7.35
N THR A 629 -25.03 -19.34 7.35
CA THR A 629 -26.22 -19.30 6.49
C THR A 629 -25.84 -19.15 5.01
N ASN A 630 -26.62 -19.75 4.10
CA ASN A 630 -26.39 -19.74 2.65
C ASN A 630 -24.97 -20.21 2.24
N PRO A 631 -24.57 -21.44 2.60
CA PRO A 631 -23.25 -21.93 2.27
C PRO A 631 -23.10 -22.15 0.75
N GLY A 632 -21.92 -21.80 0.21
CA GLY A 632 -21.61 -21.97 -1.22
C GLY A 632 -20.98 -23.34 -1.56
N SER A 633 -20.29 -23.40 -2.72
CA SER A 633 -19.68 -24.63 -3.28
C SER A 633 -18.72 -25.36 -2.32
N LYS A 634 -18.11 -24.66 -1.37
CA LYS A 634 -17.21 -25.24 -0.36
C LYS A 634 -17.90 -26.23 0.57
N TYR A 635 -19.17 -26.01 0.87
CA TYR A 635 -19.98 -26.93 1.67
C TYR A 635 -20.17 -28.28 0.95
N ASN A 636 -20.52 -28.23 -0.35
CA ASN A 636 -20.70 -29.44 -1.14
C ASN A 636 -19.38 -30.21 -1.28
N LYS A 637 -18.28 -29.48 -1.50
CA LYS A 637 -16.95 -30.07 -1.58
C LYS A 637 -16.48 -30.69 -0.26
N ALA A 638 -16.88 -30.12 0.89
CA ALA A 638 -16.62 -30.70 2.19
C ALA A 638 -17.35 -32.05 2.36
N LYS A 639 -18.60 -32.12 1.92
CA LYS A 639 -19.38 -33.38 1.92
C LYS A 639 -18.78 -34.43 1.02
N GLU A 640 -18.38 -34.06 -0.20
CA GLU A 640 -17.70 -34.96 -1.16
C GLU A 640 -16.42 -35.57 -0.60
N LEU A 641 -15.66 -34.77 0.15
CA LEU A 641 -14.39 -35.18 0.75
C LEU A 641 -14.54 -35.75 2.16
N ASN A 642 -15.76 -35.91 2.67
CA ASN A 642 -16.07 -36.38 4.04
C ASN A 642 -15.33 -35.56 5.13
N ILE A 643 -15.23 -34.25 4.95
CA ILE A 643 -14.59 -33.34 5.92
C ILE A 643 -15.63 -32.95 6.98
N PRO A 644 -15.27 -32.92 8.27
CA PRO A 644 -16.14 -32.46 9.33
C PRO A 644 -16.71 -31.06 9.06
N ILE A 645 -18.02 -30.91 9.28
CA ILE A 645 -18.75 -29.66 9.10
C ILE A 645 -19.21 -29.21 10.48
N TRP A 646 -18.85 -27.96 10.84
CA TRP A 646 -19.25 -27.34 12.09
C TRP A 646 -20.26 -26.23 11.82
N SER A 647 -21.31 -26.14 12.59
CA SER A 647 -22.15 -24.95 12.62
C SER A 647 -21.46 -23.85 13.44
N GLU A 648 -21.94 -22.61 13.31
CA GLU A 648 -21.44 -21.50 14.12
C GLU A 648 -21.65 -21.74 15.62
N GLN A 649 -22.79 -22.34 15.98
CA GLN A 649 -23.13 -22.71 17.36
C GLN A 649 -22.20 -23.80 17.91
N ASP A 650 -21.92 -24.84 17.11
CA ASP A 650 -20.95 -25.87 17.51
C ASP A 650 -19.55 -25.28 17.74
N PHE A 651 -19.14 -24.38 16.86
CA PHE A 651 -17.84 -23.71 16.96
C PHE A 651 -17.74 -22.84 18.22
N GLN A 652 -18.79 -22.05 18.52
CA GLN A 652 -18.84 -21.25 19.75
C GLN A 652 -18.74 -22.12 21.01
N LYS A 653 -19.52 -23.19 21.05
CA LYS A 653 -19.52 -24.13 22.18
C LYS A 653 -18.14 -24.76 22.37
N MET A 654 -17.47 -25.18 21.29
CA MET A 654 -16.10 -25.71 21.34
C MET A 654 -15.07 -24.67 21.79
N LEU A 655 -15.28 -23.36 21.51
CA LEU A 655 -14.42 -22.28 22.00
C LEU A 655 -14.63 -22.00 23.50
N GLU A 656 -15.85 -22.13 24.01
CA GLU A 656 -16.19 -21.95 25.43
C GLU A 656 -15.71 -23.11 26.31
N GLU A 657 -15.61 -24.32 25.75
CA GLU A 657 -15.17 -25.54 26.44
C GLU A 657 -13.62 -25.70 26.42
N ALA A 658 -12.89 -24.89 25.65
CA ALA A 658 -11.42 -24.95 25.48
C ALA A 658 -10.68 -23.93 26.34
#